data_253908c9fb9a8a1b583a62a30519a794
#
_entry.id   253908c9fb9a8a1b583a62a30519a794
#
_cell.length_a   1.000
_cell.length_b   1.000
_cell.length_c   1.000
_cell.angle_alpha   90.00
_cell.angle_beta   90.00
_cell.angle_gamma   90.00
#
_symmetry.space_group_name_H-M   'P 1'
#
loop_
_entity.id
_entity.type
_entity.pdbx_description
1 polymer ?
#
loop_
_entity_poly.entity_id
_entity_poly.type
_entity_poly.pdbx_seq_one_letter_code
_entity_poly.pdbx_strand_id
1 'polypeptide(L)'
;MHSFLLAPTGFGVGLTSISLGLIHTLVSSGLNVGFFKPIAQPHPGDAGPERASELVQRTLGLSQPTPLSVHYVEKMLGNGQLDELLEEIISNYQAVAEQHDIVIVEGMTPTQQANYAERINAHLAKTLDAEIILVSAPQSQAIDELVDRIEMQAQVFGGVKNAKVLGVIVNKVTDHEPQAFCTQLTEAMAALKKGDLKLLGCIPYSEELNAPRTQDIAHLLNAQVLNAGDIQQRRVQKTVLCARALPNMISLLQPGTLIVTPGDRDDIIVAASLAAMNGVQLAGLLLCTDFTPDPRIMDLCQGALKTGLPVMTVATGSYDTANNLTRINKGIPVDDQERAKAVTEHAASFLQVDWLKERCGTARELLLSPPAFRYQLVQRAKAANKRIVLPEGNEPRTIQAAAICQQRGIARCVLLAKPEEVQEIAKAQGIELPADLEIIDPDSIRQRYIAPMVELRKDKGLNETLAAAQLEDTVVLATMMLAEDEVDGLVSGAVHTTASTIRPALQLIKTAPGYNLVSSVFFMLLPDQVLVYGDCAVNPDPNAEQLAEIALQSSESAQAFGIDPRVAMISYSTGDSGTGAEVEKVRTATRLARELRPELSIDGPLQYDAASIESVGRQKAPESKVAGRATVFIFPDLNTGNTTYKAVQRSANVISVGPMLQGLRKPVNDLSRGALVDDIVFTIALTAIQAASQ
;
A
#
# COMPACT_ATOMS: atom_id res chain seq x y z
N MET A 1 -11.30 2.10 10.01
CA MET A 1 -9.92 2.60 9.85
C MET A 1 -9.83 3.47 8.60
N HIS A 2 -9.16 4.61 8.66
CA HIS A 2 -8.95 5.51 7.53
C HIS A 2 -7.46 5.66 7.22
N SER A 3 -7.12 5.69 5.93
CA SER A 3 -5.76 5.93 5.45
C SER A 3 -5.75 7.15 4.54
N PHE A 4 -4.94 8.13 4.85
CA PHE A 4 -4.80 9.34 4.05
C PHE A 4 -3.42 9.40 3.43
N LEU A 5 -3.35 9.31 2.10
CA LEU A 5 -2.12 9.50 1.35
C LEU A 5 -1.91 10.99 1.07
N LEU A 6 -0.87 11.55 1.62
CA LEU A 6 -0.39 12.89 1.26
C LEU A 6 0.41 12.81 -0.04
N ALA A 7 -0.18 13.27 -1.12
CA ALA A 7 0.41 13.21 -2.46
C ALA A 7 0.90 14.61 -2.89
N PRO A 8 2.22 14.78 -3.10
CA PRO A 8 2.77 16.07 -3.50
C PRO A 8 2.48 16.37 -4.98
N THR A 9 2.16 17.63 -5.31
CA THR A 9 1.99 18.07 -6.70
C THR A 9 3.31 18.47 -7.38
N GLY A 10 4.43 18.33 -6.68
CA GLY A 10 5.75 18.67 -7.19
C GLY A 10 6.83 18.65 -6.12
N PHE A 11 8.04 19.03 -6.54
CA PHE A 11 9.18 19.11 -5.62
C PHE A 11 9.06 20.30 -4.66
N GLY A 12 9.52 20.12 -3.43
CA GLY A 12 9.68 21.21 -2.46
C GLY A 12 8.39 21.75 -1.85
N VAL A 13 7.26 21.03 -1.98
CA VAL A 13 5.95 21.45 -1.42
C VAL A 13 5.91 21.41 0.12
N GLY A 14 6.91 20.82 0.78
CA GLY A 14 6.99 20.73 2.25
C GLY A 14 6.14 19.62 2.83
N LEU A 15 6.15 18.46 2.18
CA LEU A 15 5.28 17.32 2.51
C LEU A 15 5.40 16.90 3.97
N THR A 16 6.62 16.72 4.49
CA THR A 16 6.88 16.32 5.89
C THR A 16 6.35 17.35 6.90
N SER A 17 6.44 18.65 6.61
CA SER A 17 5.88 19.70 7.47
C SER A 17 4.35 19.59 7.55
N ILE A 18 3.71 19.24 6.43
CA ILE A 18 2.26 19.01 6.38
C ILE A 18 1.91 17.72 7.13
N SER A 19 2.70 16.65 6.97
CA SER A 19 2.53 15.39 7.72
C SER A 19 2.53 15.65 9.22
N LEU A 20 3.56 16.37 9.72
CA LEU A 20 3.68 16.74 11.13
C LEU A 20 2.48 17.57 11.62
N GLY A 21 2.10 18.64 10.90
CA GLY A 21 1.00 19.50 11.26
C GLY A 21 -0.35 18.79 11.27
N LEU A 22 -0.61 17.95 10.25
CA LEU A 22 -1.87 17.20 10.14
C LEU A 22 -1.99 16.16 11.26
N ILE A 23 -0.95 15.38 11.51
CA ILE A 23 -0.92 14.40 12.61
C ILE A 23 -1.14 15.10 13.94
N HIS A 24 -0.40 16.19 14.22
CA HIS A 24 -0.54 16.98 15.44
C HIS A 24 -1.99 17.46 15.67
N THR A 25 -2.64 17.98 14.62
CA THR A 25 -4.02 18.48 14.71
C THR A 25 -5.02 17.36 14.96
N LEU A 26 -4.87 16.21 14.30
CA LEU A 26 -5.75 15.06 14.50
C LEU A 26 -5.55 14.42 15.87
N VAL A 27 -4.31 14.25 16.34
CA VAL A 27 -3.99 13.75 17.69
C VAL A 27 -4.51 14.70 18.77
N SER A 28 -4.32 16.02 18.62
CA SER A 28 -4.84 17.03 19.54
C SER A 28 -6.37 17.03 19.63
N SER A 29 -7.03 16.42 18.63
CA SER A 29 -8.49 16.22 18.59
C SER A 29 -8.94 14.91 19.22
N GLY A 30 -8.00 14.13 19.83
CA GLY A 30 -8.29 12.87 20.50
C GLY A 30 -8.35 11.65 19.59
N LEU A 31 -7.90 11.75 18.34
CA LEU A 31 -7.86 10.63 17.40
C LEU A 31 -6.56 9.84 17.55
N ASN A 32 -6.62 8.51 17.38
CA ASN A 32 -5.47 7.63 17.41
C ASN A 32 -4.86 7.54 16.00
N VAL A 33 -3.77 8.27 15.77
CA VAL A 33 -3.17 8.48 14.45
C VAL A 33 -1.79 7.86 14.38
N GLY A 34 -1.54 7.03 13.37
CA GLY A 34 -0.24 6.50 12.98
C GLY A 34 0.36 7.25 11.79
N PHE A 35 1.66 7.11 11.62
CA PHE A 35 2.40 7.63 10.47
C PHE A 35 3.06 6.49 9.70
N PHE A 36 3.04 6.56 8.38
CA PHE A 36 3.70 5.59 7.53
C PHE A 36 4.39 6.26 6.34
N LYS A 37 5.72 6.10 6.27
CA LYS A 37 6.56 6.48 5.13
C LYS A 37 7.03 5.19 4.44
N PRO A 38 6.41 4.79 3.32
CA PRO A 38 6.73 3.50 2.68
C PRO A 38 8.14 3.44 2.09
N ILE A 39 8.61 4.55 1.50
CA ILE A 39 9.86 4.59 0.74
C ILE A 39 10.71 5.77 1.22
N ALA A 40 11.95 5.48 1.58
CA ALA A 40 12.93 6.48 1.99
C ALA A 40 13.31 7.38 0.80
N GLN A 41 13.38 8.68 1.04
CA GLN A 41 13.87 9.64 0.06
C GLN A 41 15.03 10.44 0.67
N PRO A 42 16.28 9.96 0.51
CA PRO A 42 17.43 10.65 1.07
C PRO A 42 17.62 12.02 0.41
N HIS A 43 17.94 13.01 1.23
CA HIS A 43 18.34 14.33 0.75
C HIS A 43 19.87 14.44 0.71
N PRO A 44 20.44 15.24 -0.20
CA PRO A 44 21.87 15.49 -0.22
C PRO A 44 22.36 15.99 1.15
N GLY A 45 23.37 15.33 1.70
CA GLY A 45 23.94 15.65 3.02
C GLY A 45 23.29 14.94 4.20
N ASP A 46 22.23 14.14 4.01
CA ASP A 46 21.69 13.31 5.10
C ASP A 46 22.60 12.10 5.35
N ALA A 47 23.00 11.94 6.61
CA ALA A 47 23.67 10.76 7.11
C ALA A 47 22.80 10.17 8.23
N GLY A 48 22.26 8.96 8.04
CA GLY A 48 21.46 8.30 9.07
C GLY A 48 20.08 7.82 8.59
N PRO A 49 19.12 7.66 9.53
CA PRO A 49 17.76 7.23 9.22
C PRO A 49 17.03 8.20 8.29
N GLU A 50 15.93 7.72 7.69
CA GLU A 50 15.11 8.55 6.83
C GLU A 50 14.52 9.75 7.60
N ARG A 51 14.69 10.94 7.04
CA ARG A 51 14.47 12.23 7.72
C ARG A 51 13.03 12.41 8.20
N ALA A 52 12.03 12.14 7.37
CA ALA A 52 10.62 12.34 7.72
C ALA A 52 10.20 11.42 8.87
N SER A 53 10.60 10.15 8.80
CA SER A 53 10.33 9.14 9.84
C SER A 53 10.95 9.53 11.18
N GLU A 54 12.21 9.94 11.15
CA GLU A 54 12.92 10.33 12.35
C GLU A 54 12.35 11.63 12.97
N LEU A 55 11.97 12.61 12.15
CA LEU A 55 11.30 13.83 12.62
C LEU A 55 9.97 13.52 13.29
N VAL A 56 9.13 12.68 12.67
CA VAL A 56 7.84 12.27 13.24
C VAL A 56 8.04 11.52 14.55
N GLN A 57 9.02 10.60 14.61
CA GLN A 57 9.32 9.87 15.83
C GLN A 57 9.79 10.80 16.95
N ARG A 58 10.71 11.73 16.67
CA ARG A 58 11.25 12.64 17.71
C ARG A 58 10.28 13.72 18.13
N THR A 59 9.43 14.21 17.19
CA THR A 59 8.53 15.35 17.47
C THR A 59 7.19 14.89 18.06
N LEU A 60 6.66 13.74 17.57
CA LEU A 60 5.31 13.26 17.90
C LEU A 60 5.31 11.89 18.62
N GLY A 61 6.46 11.25 18.78
CA GLY A 61 6.59 9.96 19.47
C GLY A 61 6.05 8.76 18.66
N LEU A 62 5.77 8.93 17.38
CA LEU A 62 5.22 7.86 16.53
C LEU A 62 6.35 7.08 15.86
N SER A 63 6.37 5.77 16.07
CA SER A 63 7.31 4.86 15.41
C SER A 63 6.65 4.13 14.25
N GLN A 64 7.44 3.74 13.27
CA GLN A 64 7.02 2.95 12.12
C GLN A 64 8.14 1.98 11.71
N PRO A 65 7.86 0.95 10.89
CA PRO A 65 8.89 0.15 10.24
C PRO A 65 9.83 1.00 9.39
N THR A 66 11.08 0.55 9.25
CA THR A 66 12.07 1.26 8.42
C THR A 66 11.58 1.36 6.97
N PRO A 67 11.52 2.56 6.39
CA PRO A 67 11.13 2.73 4.98
C PRO A 67 12.06 1.98 4.03
N LEU A 68 11.50 1.47 2.93
CA LEU A 68 12.28 0.79 1.89
C LEU A 68 13.23 1.77 1.20
N SER A 69 14.46 1.36 0.94
CA SER A 69 15.42 2.22 0.26
C SER A 69 15.05 2.45 -1.20
N VAL A 70 15.30 3.65 -1.74
CA VAL A 70 15.08 3.97 -3.17
C VAL A 70 15.79 2.96 -4.08
N HIS A 71 17.03 2.61 -3.77
CA HIS A 71 17.80 1.63 -4.56
C HIS A 71 17.12 0.25 -4.62
N TYR A 72 16.57 -0.22 -3.49
CA TYR A 72 15.82 -1.47 -3.47
C TYR A 72 14.56 -1.38 -4.32
N VAL A 73 13.79 -0.29 -4.19
CA VAL A 73 12.58 -0.04 -4.99
C VAL A 73 12.89 -0.01 -6.48
N GLU A 74 13.95 0.70 -6.88
CA GLU A 74 14.38 0.77 -8.29
C GLU A 74 14.78 -0.60 -8.83
N LYS A 75 15.48 -1.41 -8.05
CA LYS A 75 15.84 -2.79 -8.40
C LYS A 75 14.58 -3.64 -8.62
N MET A 76 13.62 -3.61 -7.70
CA MET A 76 12.36 -4.35 -7.81
C MET A 76 11.56 -3.93 -9.05
N LEU A 77 11.43 -2.62 -9.29
CA LEU A 77 10.75 -2.08 -10.48
C LEU A 77 11.46 -2.47 -11.77
N GLY A 78 12.79 -2.43 -11.80
CA GLY A 78 13.60 -2.83 -12.96
C GLY A 78 13.48 -4.32 -13.29
N ASN A 79 13.25 -5.15 -12.29
CA ASN A 79 13.01 -6.59 -12.44
C ASN A 79 11.54 -6.94 -12.76
N GLY A 80 10.62 -5.96 -12.82
CA GLY A 80 9.20 -6.21 -13.01
C GLY A 80 8.47 -6.76 -11.79
N GLN A 81 9.07 -6.66 -10.60
CA GLN A 81 8.58 -7.20 -9.32
C GLN A 81 7.76 -6.16 -8.54
N LEU A 82 6.85 -5.46 -9.22
CA LEU A 82 6.01 -4.44 -8.58
C LEU A 82 5.07 -5.05 -7.55
N ASP A 83 4.52 -6.21 -7.82
CA ASP A 83 3.54 -6.86 -6.94
C ASP A 83 4.17 -7.29 -5.61
N GLU A 84 5.37 -7.88 -5.65
CA GLU A 84 6.12 -8.26 -4.43
C GLU A 84 6.53 -7.03 -3.62
N LEU A 85 6.93 -5.95 -4.31
CA LEU A 85 7.21 -4.67 -3.65
C LEU A 85 5.98 -4.14 -2.91
N LEU A 86 4.80 -4.19 -3.53
CA LEU A 86 3.55 -3.73 -2.91
C LEU A 86 3.11 -4.63 -1.75
N GLU A 87 3.34 -5.94 -1.82
CA GLU A 87 3.10 -6.87 -0.71
C GLU A 87 3.99 -6.56 0.50
N GLU A 88 5.26 -6.23 0.28
CA GLU A 88 6.19 -5.83 1.35
C GLU A 88 5.76 -4.50 1.99
N ILE A 89 5.35 -3.52 1.16
CA ILE A 89 4.81 -2.26 1.64
C ILE A 89 3.56 -2.47 2.51
N ILE A 90 2.64 -3.35 2.09
CA ILE A 90 1.46 -3.70 2.88
C ILE A 90 1.84 -4.34 4.20
N SER A 91 2.81 -5.26 4.20
CA SER A 91 3.30 -5.88 5.43
C SER A 91 3.77 -4.84 6.45
N ASN A 92 4.58 -3.87 6.00
CA ASN A 92 5.05 -2.77 6.84
C ASN A 92 3.92 -1.84 7.27
N TYR A 93 2.96 -1.57 6.37
CA TYR A 93 1.80 -0.74 6.66
C TYR A 93 0.89 -1.39 7.73
N GLN A 94 0.64 -2.70 7.67
CA GLN A 94 -0.21 -3.41 8.63
C GLN A 94 0.33 -3.30 10.06
N ALA A 95 1.64 -3.32 10.24
CA ALA A 95 2.26 -3.14 11.56
C ALA A 95 1.91 -1.79 12.22
N VAL A 96 1.63 -0.74 11.40
CA VAL A 96 1.15 0.56 11.87
C VAL A 96 -0.37 0.57 11.99
N ALA A 97 -1.06 0.02 11.00
CA ALA A 97 -2.52 0.05 10.87
C ALA A 97 -3.24 -0.69 12.00
N GLU A 98 -2.67 -1.80 12.50
CA GLU A 98 -3.25 -2.58 13.60
C GLU A 98 -3.29 -1.84 14.93
N GLN A 99 -2.48 -0.79 15.08
CA GLN A 99 -2.35 -0.03 16.33
C GLN A 99 -3.09 1.32 16.31
N HIS A 100 -3.61 1.74 15.14
CA HIS A 100 -4.15 3.08 14.93
C HIS A 100 -5.49 3.06 14.17
N ASP A 101 -6.34 4.04 14.45
CA ASP A 101 -7.63 4.21 13.76
C ASP A 101 -7.46 4.95 12.43
N ILE A 102 -6.43 5.80 12.34
CA ILE A 102 -6.08 6.62 11.19
C ILE A 102 -4.60 6.46 10.90
N VAL A 103 -4.24 6.30 9.62
CA VAL A 103 -2.84 6.30 9.19
C VAL A 103 -2.60 7.41 8.16
N ILE A 104 -1.68 8.31 8.48
CA ILE A 104 -1.17 9.29 7.51
C ILE A 104 -0.01 8.66 6.76
N VAL A 105 -0.19 8.49 5.47
CA VAL A 105 0.82 7.93 4.57
C VAL A 105 1.51 9.07 3.83
N GLU A 106 2.82 9.22 4.00
CA GLU A 106 3.59 10.22 3.27
C GLU A 106 4.09 9.62 1.95
N GLY A 107 3.56 10.15 0.83
CA GLY A 107 3.93 9.73 -0.51
C GLY A 107 5.35 10.11 -0.92
N MET A 108 5.76 9.65 -2.09
CA MET A 108 7.03 10.03 -2.71
C MET A 108 6.93 11.39 -3.38
N THR A 109 7.93 12.23 -3.18
CA THR A 109 8.08 13.50 -3.89
C THR A 109 8.75 13.26 -5.25
N PRO A 110 8.20 13.74 -6.38
CA PRO A 110 8.85 13.62 -7.69
C PRO A 110 10.14 14.45 -7.70
N THR A 111 11.22 13.83 -8.19
CA THR A 111 12.54 14.44 -8.38
C THR A 111 13.05 14.11 -9.78
N GLN A 112 14.11 14.79 -10.24
CA GLN A 112 14.73 14.46 -11.53
C GLN A 112 15.21 13.00 -11.61
N GLN A 113 15.58 12.40 -10.48
CA GLN A 113 16.04 11.01 -10.38
C GLN A 113 14.88 10.03 -10.18
N ALA A 114 13.78 10.44 -9.52
CA ALA A 114 12.61 9.61 -9.19
C ALA A 114 11.38 10.07 -9.99
N ASN A 115 11.45 10.00 -11.32
CA ASN A 115 10.33 10.32 -12.22
C ASN A 115 9.16 9.32 -12.12
N TYR A 116 9.40 8.16 -11.52
CA TYR A 116 8.39 7.12 -11.25
C TYR A 116 7.54 7.39 -9.99
N ALA A 117 7.85 8.45 -9.23
CA ALA A 117 7.21 8.73 -7.93
C ALA A 117 5.67 8.85 -8.03
N GLU A 118 5.16 9.53 -9.06
CA GLU A 118 3.70 9.67 -9.29
C GLU A 118 3.02 8.31 -9.51
N ARG A 119 3.65 7.45 -10.31
CA ARG A 119 3.13 6.10 -10.57
C ARG A 119 3.12 5.26 -9.30
N ILE A 120 4.17 5.35 -8.49
CA ILE A 120 4.23 4.66 -7.19
C ILE A 120 3.17 5.19 -6.24
N ASN A 121 2.98 6.51 -6.15
CA ASN A 121 1.92 7.10 -5.33
C ASN A 121 0.52 6.62 -5.75
N ALA A 122 0.27 6.47 -7.06
CA ALA A 122 -0.98 5.90 -7.56
C ALA A 122 -1.16 4.42 -7.13
N HIS A 123 -0.10 3.62 -7.20
CA HIS A 123 -0.12 2.24 -6.70
C HIS A 123 -0.33 2.19 -5.18
N LEU A 124 0.35 3.03 -4.40
CA LEU A 124 0.16 3.13 -2.95
C LEU A 124 -1.28 3.48 -2.58
N ALA A 125 -1.88 4.48 -3.26
CA ALA A 125 -3.26 4.86 -3.02
C ALA A 125 -4.24 3.69 -3.21
N LYS A 126 -4.07 2.91 -4.27
CA LYS A 126 -4.89 1.74 -4.58
C LYS A 126 -4.62 0.59 -3.61
N THR A 127 -3.35 0.28 -3.39
CA THR A 127 -2.89 -0.85 -2.59
C THR A 127 -3.33 -0.73 -1.12
N LEU A 128 -3.21 0.47 -0.55
CA LEU A 128 -3.59 0.76 0.83
C LEU A 128 -5.05 1.21 0.97
N ASP A 129 -5.82 1.20 -0.11
CA ASP A 129 -7.16 1.77 -0.17
C ASP A 129 -7.22 3.19 0.44
N ALA A 130 -6.17 3.99 0.20
CA ALA A 130 -6.01 5.29 0.82
C ALA A 130 -6.85 6.37 0.13
N GLU A 131 -7.34 7.31 0.93
CA GLU A 131 -7.95 8.55 0.48
C GLU A 131 -6.84 9.58 0.24
N ILE A 132 -6.95 10.41 -0.77
CA ILE A 132 -5.86 11.26 -1.25
C ILE A 132 -6.07 12.70 -0.80
N ILE A 133 -5.04 13.27 -0.19
CA ILE A 133 -4.92 14.70 0.10
C ILE A 133 -3.74 15.22 -0.71
N LEU A 134 -4.01 16.11 -1.66
CA LEU A 134 -2.98 16.73 -2.47
C LEU A 134 -2.25 17.81 -1.67
N VAL A 135 -0.93 17.86 -1.78
CA VAL A 135 -0.12 18.90 -1.16
C VAL A 135 0.59 19.69 -2.24
N SER A 136 0.30 20.98 -2.31
CA SER A 136 0.81 21.89 -3.34
C SER A 136 1.48 23.13 -2.74
N ALA A 137 2.25 23.86 -3.56
CA ALA A 137 2.84 25.15 -3.18
C ALA A 137 2.90 26.07 -4.41
N PRO A 138 2.59 27.39 -4.29
CA PRO A 138 2.50 28.30 -5.43
C PRO A 138 3.82 28.55 -6.15
N GLN A 139 4.98 28.47 -5.47
CA GLN A 139 6.33 28.64 -6.08
C GLN A 139 6.48 29.87 -6.97
N SER A 140 5.88 31.00 -6.60
CA SER A 140 5.86 32.27 -7.37
C SER A 140 5.11 32.20 -8.71
N GLN A 141 4.24 31.22 -8.91
CA GLN A 141 3.40 31.03 -10.09
C GLN A 141 2.07 31.75 -9.96
N ALA A 142 1.42 32.00 -11.12
CA ALA A 142 0.06 32.47 -11.16
C ALA A 142 -0.93 31.42 -10.59
N ILE A 143 -2.07 31.86 -10.09
CA ILE A 143 -3.09 30.97 -9.53
C ILE A 143 -3.57 29.95 -10.56
N ASP A 144 -3.73 30.31 -11.81
CA ASP A 144 -4.17 29.42 -12.89
C ASP A 144 -3.18 28.25 -13.10
N GLU A 145 -1.87 28.52 -13.06
CA GLU A 145 -0.84 27.47 -13.15
C GLU A 145 -0.86 26.54 -11.94
N LEU A 146 -1.19 27.07 -10.76
CA LEU A 146 -1.36 26.27 -9.56
C LEU A 146 -2.59 25.35 -9.67
N VAL A 147 -3.71 25.89 -10.21
CA VAL A 147 -4.94 25.10 -10.46
C VAL A 147 -4.65 23.98 -11.44
N ASP A 148 -4.04 24.28 -12.59
CA ASP A 148 -3.69 23.27 -13.60
C ASP A 148 -2.84 22.14 -13.00
N ARG A 149 -1.84 22.48 -12.18
CA ARG A 149 -0.97 21.49 -11.52
C ARG A 149 -1.73 20.63 -10.52
N ILE A 150 -2.65 21.21 -9.74
CA ILE A 150 -3.49 20.45 -8.81
C ILE A 150 -4.42 19.50 -9.60
N GLU A 151 -5.03 19.96 -10.69
CA GLU A 151 -5.91 19.16 -11.53
C GLU A 151 -5.14 18.03 -12.25
N MET A 152 -3.95 18.32 -12.79
CA MET A 152 -3.09 17.31 -13.40
C MET A 152 -2.70 16.23 -12.39
N GLN A 153 -2.30 16.62 -11.18
CA GLN A 153 -1.98 15.65 -10.14
C GLN A 153 -3.21 14.84 -9.71
N ALA A 154 -4.38 15.46 -9.62
CA ALA A 154 -5.62 14.74 -9.32
C ALA A 154 -5.94 13.66 -10.37
N GLN A 155 -5.59 13.88 -11.67
CA GLN A 155 -5.81 12.91 -12.75
C GLN A 155 -5.05 11.60 -12.51
N VAL A 156 -3.88 11.65 -11.86
CA VAL A 156 -3.11 10.45 -11.46
C VAL A 156 -3.95 9.51 -10.57
N PHE A 157 -4.89 10.09 -9.82
CA PHE A 157 -5.77 9.39 -8.89
C PHE A 157 -7.23 9.28 -9.39
N GLY A 158 -7.48 9.50 -10.68
CA GLY A 158 -8.81 9.39 -11.28
C GLY A 158 -9.60 10.71 -11.36
N GLY A 159 -8.93 11.84 -11.10
CA GLY A 159 -9.48 13.20 -11.25
C GLY A 159 -10.17 13.74 -10.00
N VAL A 160 -10.45 15.03 -10.03
CA VAL A 160 -11.05 15.79 -8.90
C VAL A 160 -12.46 15.31 -8.52
N LYS A 161 -13.16 14.57 -9.38
CA LYS A 161 -14.48 13.99 -9.11
C LYS A 161 -14.41 12.59 -8.48
N ASN A 162 -13.22 12.01 -8.38
CA ASN A 162 -13.05 10.73 -7.69
C ASN A 162 -13.29 10.94 -6.19
N ALA A 163 -14.23 10.18 -5.64
CA ALA A 163 -14.60 10.25 -4.22
C ALA A 163 -13.45 9.99 -3.24
N LYS A 164 -12.35 9.38 -3.71
CA LYS A 164 -11.12 9.19 -2.92
C LYS A 164 -10.18 10.39 -2.94
N VAL A 165 -10.30 11.32 -3.90
CA VAL A 165 -9.51 12.57 -3.92
C VAL A 165 -10.26 13.60 -3.08
N LEU A 166 -9.88 13.73 -1.82
CA LEU A 166 -10.64 14.45 -0.81
C LEU A 166 -10.46 15.96 -0.87
N GLY A 167 -9.20 16.38 -1.01
CA GLY A 167 -8.89 17.78 -0.85
C GLY A 167 -7.45 18.15 -1.19
N VAL A 168 -7.17 19.42 -1.05
CA VAL A 168 -5.84 19.99 -1.27
C VAL A 168 -5.43 20.85 -0.07
N ILE A 169 -4.15 20.76 0.27
CA ILE A 169 -3.46 21.66 1.21
C ILE A 169 -2.46 22.47 0.39
N VAL A 170 -2.55 23.79 0.46
CA VAL A 170 -1.59 24.67 -0.20
C VAL A 170 -0.64 25.23 0.83
N ASN A 171 0.63 24.85 0.72
CA ASN A 171 1.70 25.26 1.62
C ASN A 171 2.56 26.38 1.01
N LYS A 172 3.29 27.10 1.84
CA LYS A 172 4.23 28.15 1.44
C LYS A 172 3.59 29.27 0.62
N VAL A 173 2.39 29.69 0.99
CA VAL A 173 1.72 30.85 0.40
C VAL A 173 2.50 32.11 0.77
N THR A 174 3.02 32.81 -0.23
CA THR A 174 3.84 34.03 -0.04
C THR A 174 3.03 35.31 -0.02
N ASP A 175 1.72 35.22 -0.25
CA ASP A 175 0.83 36.37 -0.19
C ASP A 175 0.69 36.87 1.26
N HIS A 176 0.63 38.19 1.41
CA HIS A 176 0.52 38.81 2.73
C HIS A 176 -0.82 38.54 3.43
N GLU A 177 -1.83 38.13 2.68
CA GLU A 177 -3.14 37.75 3.21
C GLU A 177 -3.54 36.34 2.77
N PRO A 178 -3.15 35.28 3.54
CA PRO A 178 -3.45 33.88 3.20
C PRO A 178 -4.93 33.60 2.95
N GLN A 179 -5.83 34.30 3.65
CA GLN A 179 -7.28 34.13 3.47
C GLN A 179 -7.76 34.70 2.12
N ALA A 180 -7.21 35.81 1.66
CA ALA A 180 -7.50 36.38 0.33
C ALA A 180 -7.04 35.39 -0.77
N PHE A 181 -5.85 34.81 -0.62
CA PHE A 181 -5.33 33.78 -1.52
C PHE A 181 -6.24 32.56 -1.56
N CYS A 182 -6.71 32.05 -0.41
CA CYS A 182 -7.65 30.93 -0.34
C CYS A 182 -8.94 31.22 -1.11
N THR A 183 -9.47 32.43 -0.96
CA THR A 183 -10.70 32.87 -1.68
C THR A 183 -10.47 32.89 -3.18
N GLN A 184 -9.37 33.50 -3.63
CA GLN A 184 -9.02 33.56 -5.06
C GLN A 184 -8.82 32.16 -5.65
N LEU A 185 -8.12 31.27 -4.97
CA LEU A 185 -7.95 29.90 -5.42
C LEU A 185 -9.28 29.14 -5.51
N THR A 186 -10.18 29.34 -4.53
CA THR A 186 -11.50 28.70 -4.53
C THR A 186 -12.36 29.22 -5.69
N GLU A 187 -12.26 30.49 -6.03
CA GLU A 187 -12.98 31.08 -7.18
C GLU A 187 -12.41 30.61 -8.53
N ALA A 188 -11.09 30.48 -8.62
CA ALA A 188 -10.40 30.04 -9.84
C ALA A 188 -10.61 28.56 -10.15
N MET A 189 -10.70 27.70 -9.11
CA MET A 189 -10.82 26.26 -9.29
C MET A 189 -12.27 25.77 -9.21
N ALA A 190 -12.83 25.31 -10.33
CA ALA A 190 -14.23 24.87 -10.41
C ALA A 190 -14.58 23.73 -9.43
N ALA A 191 -13.64 22.83 -9.16
CA ALA A 191 -13.84 21.71 -8.24
C ALA A 191 -13.96 22.16 -6.77
N LEU A 192 -13.19 23.16 -6.35
CA LEU A 192 -13.29 23.77 -5.02
C LEU A 192 -14.61 24.53 -4.88
N LYS A 193 -14.97 25.32 -5.89
CA LYS A 193 -16.20 26.13 -5.90
C LYS A 193 -17.47 25.28 -5.83
N LYS A 194 -17.48 24.10 -6.48
CA LYS A 194 -18.60 23.15 -6.45
C LYS A 194 -18.59 22.25 -5.21
N GLY A 195 -17.50 22.20 -4.48
CA GLY A 195 -17.32 21.31 -3.33
C GLY A 195 -16.97 19.87 -3.68
N ASP A 196 -16.62 19.60 -4.94
CA ASP A 196 -16.11 18.29 -5.38
C ASP A 196 -14.75 17.98 -4.75
N LEU A 197 -13.95 19.03 -4.48
CA LEU A 197 -12.67 18.97 -3.77
C LEU A 197 -12.72 19.92 -2.57
N LYS A 198 -12.08 19.60 -1.46
CA LYS A 198 -12.01 20.47 -0.27
C LYS A 198 -10.67 21.20 -0.19
N LEU A 199 -10.68 22.47 0.14
CA LEU A 199 -9.49 23.21 0.54
C LEU A 199 -9.27 22.99 2.04
N LEU A 200 -8.27 22.18 2.40
CA LEU A 200 -8.01 21.77 3.79
C LEU A 200 -7.06 22.71 4.53
N GLY A 201 -6.45 23.65 3.84
CA GLY A 201 -5.62 24.69 4.44
C GLY A 201 -4.78 25.44 3.43
N CYS A 202 -4.49 26.71 3.76
CA CYS A 202 -3.50 27.54 3.07
C CYS A 202 -2.49 28.02 4.12
N ILE A 203 -1.28 27.47 4.07
CA ILE A 203 -0.25 27.72 5.08
C ILE A 203 0.71 28.78 4.57
N PRO A 204 0.81 29.93 5.26
CA PRO A 204 1.71 30.99 4.84
C PRO A 204 3.17 30.58 4.94
N TYR A 205 3.99 31.11 4.03
CA TYR A 205 5.43 30.98 4.09
C TYR A 205 5.99 31.86 5.24
N SER A 206 6.80 31.27 6.09
CA SER A 206 7.51 31.99 7.16
C SER A 206 9.00 31.94 6.90
N GLU A 207 9.63 33.10 6.69
CA GLU A 207 11.10 33.19 6.55
C GLU A 207 11.80 32.69 7.80
N GLU A 208 11.27 33.01 8.97
CA GLU A 208 11.82 32.63 10.27
C GLU A 208 11.86 31.10 10.45
N LEU A 209 10.75 30.43 10.14
CA LEU A 209 10.64 28.96 10.24
C LEU A 209 11.47 28.23 9.18
N ASN A 210 11.87 28.91 8.09
CA ASN A 210 12.72 28.36 7.06
C ASN A 210 14.20 28.71 7.23
N ALA A 211 14.56 29.50 8.26
CA ALA A 211 15.92 29.90 8.54
C ALA A 211 16.74 28.75 9.15
N PRO A 212 17.84 28.30 8.50
CA PRO A 212 18.74 27.31 9.06
C PRO A 212 19.49 27.87 10.26
N ARG A 213 19.99 27.00 11.14
CA ARG A 213 20.90 27.40 12.20
C ARG A 213 22.28 27.76 11.62
N THR A 214 22.99 28.59 12.31
CA THR A 214 24.37 28.90 11.93
C THR A 214 25.26 27.64 11.93
N GLN A 215 24.98 26.67 12.80
CA GLN A 215 25.60 25.36 12.80
C GLN A 215 25.36 24.57 11.49
N ASP A 216 24.18 24.67 10.90
CA ASP A 216 23.87 23.99 9.64
C ASP A 216 24.69 24.58 8.48
N ILE A 217 24.95 25.89 8.53
CA ILE A 217 25.89 26.58 7.61
C ILE A 217 27.33 26.09 7.83
N ALA A 218 27.78 25.99 9.10
CA ALA A 218 29.08 25.49 9.41
C ALA A 218 29.32 24.08 8.86
N HIS A 219 28.36 23.20 9.02
CA HIS A 219 28.40 21.82 8.50
C HIS A 219 28.43 21.80 6.96
N LEU A 220 27.56 22.59 6.30
CA LEU A 220 27.47 22.64 4.83
C LEU A 220 28.81 23.06 4.21
N LEU A 221 29.46 24.02 4.83
CA LEU A 221 30.72 24.61 4.31
C LEU A 221 31.99 23.93 4.83
N ASN A 222 31.86 22.92 5.70
CA ASN A 222 32.97 22.36 6.48
C ASN A 222 33.80 23.46 7.16
N ALA A 223 33.10 24.46 7.73
CA ALA A 223 33.73 25.62 8.31
C ALA A 223 34.43 25.27 9.62
N GLN A 224 35.63 25.87 9.83
CA GLN A 224 36.29 25.83 11.14
C GLN A 224 35.64 26.87 12.06
N VAL A 225 35.14 26.43 13.20
CA VAL A 225 34.53 27.30 14.20
C VAL A 225 35.63 27.92 15.07
N LEU A 226 35.76 29.25 14.98
CA LEU A 226 36.70 30.02 15.81
C LEU A 226 36.07 30.42 17.14
N ASN A 227 34.77 30.74 17.13
CA ASN A 227 33.96 30.96 18.31
C ASN A 227 32.60 30.34 18.11
N ALA A 228 32.24 29.37 18.95
CA ALA A 228 30.94 28.69 18.83
C ALA A 228 29.77 29.63 19.21
N GLY A 229 29.90 30.41 20.30
CA GLY A 229 28.82 31.23 20.77
C GLY A 229 27.49 30.45 20.82
N ASP A 230 26.43 31.09 20.38
CA ASP A 230 25.06 30.48 20.28
C ASP A 230 24.81 29.81 18.92
N ILE A 231 25.81 29.14 18.35
CA ILE A 231 25.76 28.58 16.96
C ILE A 231 24.57 27.65 16.71
N GLN A 232 24.05 26.97 17.75
CA GLN A 232 22.91 26.06 17.68
C GLN A 232 21.58 26.79 17.71
N GLN A 233 21.48 27.96 18.31
CA GLN A 233 20.25 28.73 18.47
C GLN A 233 20.08 29.82 17.41
N ARG A 234 21.19 30.42 16.95
CA ARG A 234 21.16 31.52 15.99
C ARG A 234 20.69 31.04 14.62
N ARG A 235 19.70 31.75 14.06
CA ARG A 235 19.09 31.43 12.76
C ARG A 235 19.57 32.39 11.69
N VAL A 236 19.92 31.83 10.50
CA VAL A 236 20.37 32.61 9.34
C VAL A 236 19.15 32.96 8.48
N GLN A 237 18.56 34.12 8.72
CA GLN A 237 17.45 34.64 7.92
C GLN A 237 17.94 35.29 6.63
N LYS A 238 19.11 35.95 6.69
CA LYS A 238 19.73 36.64 5.57
C LYS A 238 21.22 36.43 5.54
N THR A 239 21.79 36.31 4.35
CA THR A 239 23.22 36.25 4.12
C THR A 239 23.67 37.55 3.40
N VAL A 240 24.71 38.19 3.88
CA VAL A 240 25.24 39.42 3.30
C VAL A 240 26.73 39.24 3.02
N LEU A 241 27.11 39.32 1.73
CA LEU A 241 28.49 39.38 1.29
C LEU A 241 29.01 40.85 1.38
N CYS A 242 29.98 41.08 2.27
CA CYS A 242 30.51 42.42 2.57
C CYS A 242 31.57 42.85 1.57
N ALA A 243 31.16 43.26 0.38
CA ALA A 243 32.02 43.71 -0.70
C ALA A 243 32.16 45.26 -0.78
N ARG A 244 31.39 46.01 0.02
CA ARG A 244 31.42 47.50 0.02
C ARG A 244 32.18 48.03 1.21
N ALA A 245 32.49 49.34 1.16
CA ALA A 245 33.06 50.06 2.30
C ALA A 245 32.09 50.11 3.48
N LEU A 246 32.59 50.13 4.69
CA LEU A 246 31.81 50.02 5.93
C LEU A 246 30.61 50.96 6.04
N PRO A 247 30.65 52.28 5.67
CA PRO A 247 29.47 53.12 5.76
C PRO A 247 28.27 52.62 4.96
N ASN A 248 28.50 51.89 3.85
CA ASN A 248 27.47 51.33 3.00
C ASN A 248 27.01 49.94 3.44
N MET A 249 27.58 49.41 4.53
CA MET A 249 27.28 48.09 5.09
C MET A 249 26.57 48.15 6.44
N ILE A 250 26.63 49.28 7.15
CA ILE A 250 26.09 49.43 8.52
C ILE A 250 24.58 49.04 8.56
N SER A 251 23.81 49.47 7.58
CA SER A 251 22.37 49.17 7.51
C SER A 251 22.04 47.69 7.28
N LEU A 252 23.02 46.88 6.92
CA LEU A 252 22.87 45.43 6.70
C LEU A 252 23.23 44.62 7.95
N LEU A 253 23.80 45.24 8.98
CA LEU A 253 24.12 44.62 10.27
C LEU A 253 22.79 44.54 11.09
N GLN A 254 21.92 43.59 10.75
CA GLN A 254 20.58 43.41 11.33
C GLN A 254 20.49 42.04 12.02
N PRO A 255 19.54 41.85 12.96
CA PRO A 255 19.29 40.52 13.54
C PRO A 255 19.07 39.45 12.47
N GLY A 256 19.56 38.25 12.75
CA GLY A 256 19.44 37.12 11.81
C GLY A 256 20.33 37.19 10.56
N THR A 257 21.19 38.20 10.44
CA THR A 257 22.10 38.30 9.29
C THR A 257 23.42 37.54 9.53
N LEU A 258 23.77 36.65 8.59
CA LEU A 258 25.09 36.05 8.47
C LEU A 258 25.98 36.97 7.64
N ILE A 259 27.05 37.51 8.26
CA ILE A 259 28.02 38.40 7.62
C ILE A 259 29.09 37.53 6.98
N VAL A 260 29.27 37.63 5.67
CA VAL A 260 30.31 36.93 4.91
C VAL A 260 31.33 37.93 4.42
N THR A 261 32.59 37.74 4.81
CA THR A 261 33.70 38.68 4.48
C THR A 261 35.01 37.93 4.39
N PRO A 262 36.02 38.42 3.61
CA PRO A 262 37.36 37.92 3.72
C PRO A 262 37.92 38.08 5.15
N GLY A 263 38.80 37.15 5.57
CA GLY A 263 39.33 37.16 6.93
C GLY A 263 40.30 38.29 7.24
N ASP A 264 40.77 39.06 6.22
CA ASP A 264 41.61 40.24 6.33
C ASP A 264 40.84 41.56 6.33
N ARG A 265 39.49 41.51 6.40
CA ARG A 265 38.62 42.69 6.48
C ARG A 265 38.37 43.09 7.93
N ASP A 266 39.42 43.61 8.58
CA ASP A 266 39.40 44.04 9.99
C ASP A 266 38.29 45.07 10.25
N ASP A 267 38.00 45.97 9.30
CA ASP A 267 36.93 46.96 9.39
C ASP A 267 35.53 46.33 9.56
N ILE A 268 35.27 45.27 8.82
CA ILE A 268 33.99 44.55 8.91
C ILE A 268 33.91 43.69 10.18
N ILE A 269 35.01 43.03 10.56
CA ILE A 269 35.08 42.22 11.76
C ILE A 269 34.81 43.09 13.01
N VAL A 270 35.43 44.24 13.10
CA VAL A 270 35.22 45.19 14.20
C VAL A 270 33.80 45.75 14.18
N ALA A 271 33.27 46.13 13.01
CA ALA A 271 31.91 46.66 12.92
C ALA A 271 30.84 45.64 13.30
N ALA A 272 30.97 44.39 12.84
CA ALA A 272 30.07 43.29 13.23
C ALA A 272 30.14 43.03 14.73
N SER A 273 31.36 43.08 15.29
CA SER A 273 31.58 42.93 16.74
C SER A 273 30.94 44.05 17.55
N LEU A 274 31.08 45.30 17.12
CA LEU A 274 30.43 46.45 17.76
C LEU A 274 28.87 46.33 17.67
N ALA A 275 28.34 45.90 16.52
CA ALA A 275 26.91 45.68 16.39
C ALA A 275 26.40 44.60 17.37
N ALA A 276 27.12 43.49 17.52
CA ALA A 276 26.80 42.45 18.48
C ALA A 276 26.87 42.95 19.95
N MET A 277 27.88 43.74 20.29
CA MET A 277 28.01 44.38 21.62
C MET A 277 26.87 45.37 21.88
N ASN A 278 26.32 46.01 20.86
CA ASN A 278 25.18 46.91 20.95
C ASN A 278 23.83 46.15 20.92
N GLY A 279 23.82 44.83 21.07
CA GLY A 279 22.62 44.01 21.18
C GLY A 279 22.05 43.51 19.88
N VAL A 280 22.70 43.75 18.73
CA VAL A 280 22.24 43.16 17.43
C VAL A 280 22.56 41.67 17.42
N GLN A 281 21.52 40.85 17.36
CA GLN A 281 21.68 39.39 17.30
C GLN A 281 21.99 38.94 15.87
N LEU A 282 23.23 39.17 15.42
CA LEU A 282 23.73 38.67 14.14
C LEU A 282 23.70 37.13 14.14
N ALA A 283 23.35 36.51 13.03
CA ALA A 283 23.38 35.06 12.91
C ALA A 283 24.81 34.50 13.07
N GLY A 284 25.81 35.23 12.56
CA GLY A 284 27.21 34.90 12.71
C GLY A 284 28.11 35.70 11.79
N LEU A 285 29.40 35.49 11.96
CA LEU A 285 30.45 36.03 11.11
C LEU A 285 31.18 34.88 10.41
N LEU A 286 31.10 34.83 9.08
CA LEU A 286 31.77 33.83 8.24
C LEU A 286 32.94 34.48 7.49
N LEU A 287 34.16 34.09 7.87
CA LEU A 287 35.38 34.56 7.28
C LEU A 287 35.78 33.64 6.12
N CYS A 288 35.99 34.20 4.93
CA CYS A 288 36.36 33.42 3.74
C CYS A 288 37.78 33.80 3.28
N THR A 289 38.29 33.09 2.23
CA THR A 289 39.61 33.31 1.59
C THR A 289 40.84 32.79 2.35
N ASP A 290 40.64 31.88 3.32
CA ASP A 290 41.72 31.28 4.12
C ASP A 290 42.60 32.28 4.89
N PHE A 291 42.17 33.54 5.00
CA PHE A 291 42.85 34.52 5.85
C PHE A 291 42.31 34.40 7.28
N THR A 292 43.23 34.18 8.24
CA THR A 292 42.93 34.29 9.67
C THR A 292 43.01 35.73 10.11
N PRO A 293 42.03 36.26 10.88
CA PRO A 293 42.14 37.61 11.45
C PRO A 293 43.36 37.79 12.30
N ASP A 294 43.92 39.01 12.32
CA ASP A 294 45.01 39.34 13.22
C ASP A 294 44.58 39.04 14.68
N PRO A 295 45.39 38.31 15.47
CA PRO A 295 45.06 37.98 16.85
C PRO A 295 44.72 39.22 17.71
N ARG A 296 45.35 40.38 17.44
CA ARG A 296 45.09 41.64 18.13
C ARG A 296 43.66 42.17 17.85
N ILE A 297 43.15 41.95 16.64
CA ILE A 297 41.75 42.27 16.27
C ILE A 297 40.80 41.35 16.98
N MET A 298 41.09 40.06 17.05
CA MET A 298 40.24 39.09 17.77
C MET A 298 40.24 39.37 19.27
N ASP A 299 41.38 39.77 19.85
CA ASP A 299 41.45 40.19 21.24
C ASP A 299 40.59 41.45 21.51
N LEU A 300 40.63 42.43 20.62
CA LEU A 300 39.77 43.62 20.69
C LEU A 300 38.29 43.27 20.64
N CYS A 301 37.90 42.24 19.86
CA CYS A 301 36.54 41.80 19.68
C CYS A 301 36.04 40.83 20.77
N GLN A 302 36.84 40.50 21.77
CA GLN A 302 36.47 39.53 22.84
C GLN A 302 35.13 39.84 23.53
N GLY A 303 34.80 41.12 23.68
CA GLY A 303 33.48 41.52 24.21
C GLY A 303 32.31 41.03 23.39
N ALA A 304 32.44 41.09 22.07
CA ALA A 304 31.44 40.61 21.12
C ALA A 304 31.33 39.09 21.14
N LEU A 305 32.45 38.38 21.24
CA LEU A 305 32.42 36.90 21.29
C LEU A 305 31.65 36.38 22.51
N LYS A 306 31.72 37.10 23.64
CA LYS A 306 30.99 36.80 24.86
C LYS A 306 29.45 37.05 24.74
N THR A 307 28.99 37.78 23.74
CA THR A 307 27.55 37.97 23.50
C THR A 307 26.90 36.78 22.79
N GLY A 308 27.66 35.69 22.57
CA GLY A 308 27.17 34.50 21.84
C GLY A 308 27.32 34.61 20.31
N LEU A 309 28.09 35.59 19.78
CA LEU A 309 28.31 35.74 18.34
C LEU A 309 29.15 34.57 17.78
N PRO A 310 28.59 33.72 16.88
CA PRO A 310 29.38 32.68 16.23
C PRO A 310 30.34 33.28 15.20
N VAL A 311 31.58 32.79 15.20
CA VAL A 311 32.61 33.15 14.23
C VAL A 311 33.21 31.91 13.61
N MET A 312 33.18 31.84 12.28
CA MET A 312 33.61 30.67 11.51
C MET A 312 34.54 31.11 10.37
N THR A 313 35.40 30.21 9.92
CA THR A 313 36.25 30.45 8.76
C THR A 313 36.16 29.31 7.74
N VAL A 314 36.32 29.66 6.46
CA VAL A 314 36.37 28.72 5.33
C VAL A 314 37.49 29.10 4.38
N ALA A 315 38.10 28.07 3.77
CA ALA A 315 39.20 28.27 2.82
C ALA A 315 38.76 28.81 1.46
N THR A 316 37.48 28.65 1.12
CA THR A 316 36.93 29.06 -0.18
C THR A 316 36.89 30.56 -0.35
N GLY A 317 37.06 31.02 -1.61
CA GLY A 317 36.93 32.44 -1.97
C GLY A 317 35.50 32.96 -1.75
N SER A 318 35.36 34.29 -1.65
CA SER A 318 34.04 34.93 -1.35
C SER A 318 32.95 34.55 -2.31
N TYR A 319 33.25 34.40 -3.61
CA TYR A 319 32.28 33.98 -4.63
C TYR A 319 31.84 32.54 -4.44
N ASP A 320 32.82 31.63 -4.25
CA ASP A 320 32.49 30.19 -4.07
C ASP A 320 31.73 29.97 -2.76
N THR A 321 32.09 30.68 -1.69
CA THR A 321 31.39 30.66 -0.41
C THR A 321 29.93 31.10 -0.59
N ALA A 322 29.70 32.22 -1.28
CA ALA A 322 28.37 32.71 -1.55
C ALA A 322 27.53 31.72 -2.41
N ASN A 323 28.16 31.13 -3.44
CA ASN A 323 27.52 30.15 -4.28
C ASN A 323 27.18 28.85 -3.51
N ASN A 324 28.08 28.40 -2.65
CA ASN A 324 27.82 27.21 -1.80
C ASN A 324 26.65 27.47 -0.82
N LEU A 325 26.55 28.68 -0.28
CA LEU A 325 25.43 29.07 0.60
C LEU A 325 24.04 29.01 -0.11
N THR A 326 23.98 29.16 -1.44
CA THR A 326 22.71 29.01 -2.18
C THR A 326 22.21 27.57 -2.24
N ARG A 327 23.11 26.60 -1.98
CA ARG A 327 22.82 25.15 -2.03
C ARG A 327 22.31 24.59 -0.72
N ILE A 328 22.09 25.44 0.30
CA ILE A 328 21.65 24.98 1.60
C ILE A 328 20.32 24.22 1.52
N ASN A 329 20.29 23.06 2.11
CA ASN A 329 19.06 22.32 2.27
C ASN A 329 18.16 23.04 3.30
N LYS A 330 17.01 23.58 2.84
CA LYS A 330 16.04 24.26 3.70
C LYS A 330 15.11 23.29 4.47
N GLY A 331 15.27 21.97 4.29
CA GLY A 331 14.56 20.97 5.10
C GLY A 331 14.92 21.10 6.58
N ILE A 332 14.04 20.57 7.44
CA ILE A 332 14.27 20.57 8.89
C ILE A 332 15.33 19.51 9.22
N PRO A 333 16.46 19.87 9.82
CA PRO A 333 17.40 18.86 10.32
C PRO A 333 16.78 18.03 11.44
N VAL A 334 17.11 16.75 11.51
CA VAL A 334 16.54 15.81 12.50
C VAL A 334 16.83 16.23 13.94
N ASP A 335 17.96 16.89 14.18
CA ASP A 335 18.39 17.39 15.48
C ASP A 335 17.82 18.77 15.86
N ASP A 336 17.13 19.44 14.91
CA ASP A 336 16.52 20.77 15.13
C ASP A 336 15.06 20.64 15.64
N GLN A 337 14.92 20.12 16.85
CA GLN A 337 13.62 19.83 17.46
C GLN A 337 12.79 21.08 17.73
N GLU A 338 13.43 22.20 18.05
CA GLU A 338 12.76 23.48 18.23
C GLU A 338 12.05 23.94 16.94
N ARG A 339 12.76 23.88 15.82
CA ARG A 339 12.20 24.21 14.51
C ARG A 339 11.13 23.20 14.07
N ALA A 340 11.36 21.90 14.33
CA ALA A 340 10.39 20.86 14.02
C ALA A 340 9.05 21.12 14.75
N LYS A 341 9.10 21.44 16.05
CA LYS A 341 7.93 21.79 16.84
C LYS A 341 7.24 23.05 16.34
N ALA A 342 8.01 24.14 16.11
CA ALA A 342 7.46 25.41 15.64
C ALA A 342 6.79 25.27 14.25
N VAL A 343 7.39 24.51 13.32
CA VAL A 343 6.80 24.21 12.01
C VAL A 343 5.54 23.35 12.14
N THR A 344 5.53 22.40 13.07
CA THR A 344 4.36 21.56 13.36
C THR A 344 3.18 22.40 13.84
N GLU A 345 3.40 23.25 14.84
CA GLU A 345 2.38 24.14 15.40
C GLU A 345 1.88 25.17 14.36
N HIS A 346 2.81 25.74 13.58
CA HIS A 346 2.47 26.67 12.50
C HIS A 346 1.60 25.99 11.44
N ALA A 347 2.01 24.83 10.92
CA ALA A 347 1.20 24.12 9.94
C ALA A 347 -0.18 23.74 10.51
N ALA A 348 -0.24 23.25 11.73
CA ALA A 348 -1.46 22.87 12.42
C ALA A 348 -2.46 24.02 12.55
N SER A 349 -1.99 25.26 12.81
CA SER A 349 -2.85 26.42 12.99
C SER A 349 -3.62 26.88 11.75
N PHE A 350 -3.20 26.45 10.55
CA PHE A 350 -3.84 26.79 9.27
C PHE A 350 -4.61 25.61 8.63
N LEU A 351 -4.63 24.43 9.28
CA LEU A 351 -5.34 23.27 8.77
C LEU A 351 -6.80 23.25 9.25
N GLN A 352 -7.72 23.03 8.32
CA GLN A 352 -9.15 22.89 8.57
C GLN A 352 -9.52 21.40 8.57
N VAL A 353 -9.44 20.76 9.73
CA VAL A 353 -9.59 19.29 9.85
C VAL A 353 -10.96 18.84 10.40
N ASP A 354 -11.87 19.74 10.75
CA ASP A 354 -13.17 19.35 11.33
C ASP A 354 -13.95 18.42 10.39
N TRP A 355 -13.93 18.71 9.10
CA TRP A 355 -14.51 17.82 8.09
C TRP A 355 -13.81 16.44 8.02
N LEU A 356 -12.49 16.37 8.19
CA LEU A 356 -11.76 15.09 8.27
C LEU A 356 -12.16 14.29 9.52
N LYS A 357 -12.38 14.96 10.64
CA LYS A 357 -12.85 14.33 11.89
C LYS A 357 -14.25 13.71 11.71
N GLU A 358 -15.18 14.47 11.11
CA GLU A 358 -16.51 13.95 10.78
C GLU A 358 -16.42 12.71 9.88
N ARG A 359 -15.55 12.75 8.86
CA ARG A 359 -15.33 11.64 7.95
C ARG A 359 -14.74 10.43 8.66
N CYS A 360 -13.81 10.60 9.58
CA CYS A 360 -13.23 9.51 10.38
C CYS A 360 -14.23 8.87 11.34
N GLY A 361 -15.29 9.58 11.73
CA GLY A 361 -16.40 9.06 12.53
C GLY A 361 -17.39 8.19 11.74
N THR A 362 -17.30 8.13 10.42
CA THR A 362 -18.17 7.32 9.58
C THR A 362 -17.52 5.98 9.26
N ALA A 363 -18.29 4.88 9.40
CA ALA A 363 -17.81 3.57 8.96
C ALA A 363 -17.56 3.59 7.44
N ARG A 364 -16.36 3.19 7.03
CA ARG A 364 -15.96 3.10 5.63
C ARG A 364 -15.94 1.65 5.19
N GLU A 365 -16.50 1.37 4.02
CA GLU A 365 -16.30 0.10 3.33
C GLU A 365 -14.87 0.07 2.75
N LEU A 366 -14.03 -0.81 3.30
CA LEU A 366 -12.68 -1.01 2.78
C LEU A 366 -12.76 -1.91 1.53
N LEU A 367 -12.17 -1.44 0.44
CA LEU A 367 -11.98 -2.26 -0.75
C LEU A 367 -10.69 -3.06 -0.59
N LEU A 368 -10.80 -4.39 -0.72
CA LEU A 368 -9.64 -5.27 -0.67
C LEU A 368 -8.90 -5.23 -2.01
N SER A 369 -7.77 -4.54 -2.05
CA SER A 369 -6.92 -4.47 -3.24
C SER A 369 -6.23 -5.82 -3.52
N PRO A 370 -5.86 -6.14 -4.78
CA PRO A 370 -5.15 -7.38 -5.11
C PRO A 370 -3.89 -7.63 -4.27
N PRO A 371 -2.98 -6.68 -4.08
CA PRO A 371 -1.81 -6.90 -3.22
C PRO A 371 -2.20 -7.15 -1.75
N ALA A 372 -3.21 -6.43 -1.23
CA ALA A 372 -3.71 -6.66 0.13
C ALA A 372 -4.34 -8.05 0.29
N PHE A 373 -5.10 -8.49 -0.71
CA PHE A 373 -5.66 -9.85 -0.74
C PHE A 373 -4.57 -10.91 -0.74
N ARG A 374 -3.56 -10.80 -1.62
CA ARG A 374 -2.42 -11.74 -1.67
C ARG A 374 -1.67 -11.78 -0.34
N TYR A 375 -1.38 -10.63 0.25
CA TYR A 375 -0.75 -10.54 1.57
C TYR A 375 -1.59 -11.25 2.64
N GLN A 376 -2.89 -10.93 2.76
CA GLN A 376 -3.79 -11.56 3.72
C GLN A 376 -3.91 -13.07 3.51
N LEU A 377 -3.99 -13.52 2.25
CA LEU A 377 -4.03 -14.92 1.88
C LEU A 377 -2.79 -15.67 2.43
N VAL A 378 -1.59 -15.12 2.20
CA VAL A 378 -0.35 -15.71 2.72
C VAL A 378 -0.33 -15.72 4.25
N GLN A 379 -0.72 -14.64 4.93
CA GLN A 379 -0.73 -14.59 6.40
C GLN A 379 -1.72 -15.58 7.01
N ARG A 380 -2.93 -15.67 6.47
CA ARG A 380 -3.96 -16.64 6.92
C ARG A 380 -3.51 -18.09 6.68
N ALA A 381 -2.91 -18.38 5.52
CA ALA A 381 -2.39 -19.69 5.22
C ALA A 381 -1.25 -20.10 6.18
N LYS A 382 -0.32 -19.19 6.49
CA LYS A 382 0.71 -19.40 7.50
C LYS A 382 0.12 -19.69 8.88
N ALA A 383 -0.86 -18.91 9.31
CA ALA A 383 -1.52 -19.12 10.59
C ALA A 383 -2.26 -20.46 10.65
N ALA A 384 -2.82 -20.91 9.52
CA ALA A 384 -3.48 -22.20 9.40
C ALA A 384 -2.52 -23.39 9.53
N ASN A 385 -1.26 -23.24 9.10
CA ASN A 385 -0.17 -24.24 9.18
C ASN A 385 -0.61 -25.64 8.75
N LYS A 386 -1.30 -25.74 7.59
CA LYS A 386 -1.91 -26.99 7.10
C LYS A 386 -0.98 -27.81 6.23
N ARG A 387 -1.23 -29.13 6.21
CA ARG A 387 -0.48 -30.11 5.41
C ARG A 387 -1.23 -30.41 4.12
N ILE A 388 -0.65 -30.01 2.97
CA ILE A 388 -1.30 -30.07 1.67
C ILE A 388 -0.59 -31.07 0.77
N VAL A 389 -1.31 -32.06 0.24
CA VAL A 389 -0.77 -33.06 -0.66
C VAL A 389 -0.90 -32.62 -2.13
N LEU A 390 0.17 -32.87 -2.88
CA LEU A 390 0.33 -32.57 -4.30
C LEU A 390 0.59 -33.86 -5.06
N PRO A 391 -0.43 -34.50 -5.67
CA PRO A 391 -0.31 -35.81 -6.30
C PRO A 391 0.55 -35.82 -7.56
N GLU A 392 0.79 -34.65 -8.16
CA GLU A 392 1.64 -34.44 -9.36
C GLU A 392 3.06 -34.02 -8.92
N GLY A 393 3.64 -34.77 -7.99
CA GLY A 393 4.89 -34.45 -7.30
C GLY A 393 6.14 -34.46 -8.19
N ASN A 394 6.08 -34.99 -9.39
CA ASN A 394 7.14 -34.96 -10.39
C ASN A 394 6.94 -33.87 -11.48
N GLU A 395 5.96 -33.01 -11.34
CA GLU A 395 5.75 -31.90 -12.28
C GLU A 395 6.60 -30.68 -11.85
N PRO A 396 7.44 -30.09 -12.73
CA PRO A 396 8.41 -29.07 -12.36
C PRO A 396 7.79 -27.83 -11.66
N ARG A 397 6.64 -27.33 -12.15
CA ARG A 397 5.94 -26.18 -11.55
C ARG A 397 5.40 -26.51 -10.15
N THR A 398 4.91 -27.75 -9.97
CA THR A 398 4.42 -28.25 -8.68
C THR A 398 5.56 -28.35 -7.68
N ILE A 399 6.73 -28.86 -8.09
CA ILE A 399 7.93 -28.92 -7.24
C ILE A 399 8.36 -27.51 -6.82
N GLN A 400 8.41 -26.57 -7.76
CA GLN A 400 8.80 -25.19 -7.49
C GLN A 400 7.81 -24.50 -6.55
N ALA A 401 6.52 -24.67 -6.78
CA ALA A 401 5.47 -24.09 -5.92
C ALA A 401 5.52 -24.69 -4.49
N ALA A 402 5.72 -26.01 -4.36
CA ALA A 402 5.88 -26.66 -3.07
C ALA A 402 7.11 -26.15 -2.31
N ALA A 403 8.25 -25.98 -2.99
CA ALA A 403 9.45 -25.40 -2.40
C ALA A 403 9.21 -23.97 -1.88
N ILE A 404 8.56 -23.10 -2.69
CA ILE A 404 8.20 -21.75 -2.30
C ILE A 404 7.25 -21.75 -1.08
N CYS A 405 6.19 -22.58 -1.11
CA CYS A 405 5.25 -22.66 0.00
C CYS A 405 5.91 -23.12 1.30
N GLN A 406 6.79 -24.10 1.22
CA GLN A 406 7.53 -24.61 2.38
C GLN A 406 8.50 -23.56 2.94
N GLN A 407 9.32 -22.93 2.08
CA GLN A 407 10.27 -21.87 2.47
C GLN A 407 9.58 -20.65 3.09
N ARG A 408 8.43 -20.23 2.52
CA ARG A 408 7.66 -19.10 3.02
C ARG A 408 6.74 -19.47 4.20
N GLY A 409 6.64 -20.74 4.58
CA GLY A 409 5.76 -21.22 5.65
C GLY A 409 4.27 -21.10 5.32
N ILE A 410 3.89 -21.10 4.04
CA ILE A 410 2.49 -20.97 3.57
C ILE A 410 1.71 -22.25 3.89
N ALA A 411 2.33 -23.41 3.64
CA ALA A 411 1.78 -24.71 3.95
C ALA A 411 2.91 -25.73 4.07
N ARG A 412 2.66 -26.81 4.80
CA ARG A 412 3.52 -28.00 4.79
C ARG A 412 3.14 -28.85 3.58
N CYS A 413 3.96 -28.79 2.53
CA CYS A 413 3.67 -29.48 1.28
C CYS A 413 4.16 -30.93 1.31
N VAL A 414 3.36 -31.83 0.72
CA VAL A 414 3.69 -33.27 0.53
C VAL A 414 3.64 -33.57 -0.96
N LEU A 415 4.78 -33.87 -1.56
CA LEU A 415 4.89 -34.31 -2.95
C LEU A 415 4.72 -35.82 -3.05
N LEU A 416 3.77 -36.32 -3.85
CA LEU A 416 3.66 -37.72 -4.18
C LEU A 416 4.44 -38.03 -5.45
N ALA A 417 5.69 -38.47 -5.30
CA ALA A 417 6.59 -38.91 -6.37
C ALA A 417 7.76 -39.64 -5.80
N LYS A 418 8.53 -40.32 -6.67
CA LYS A 418 9.81 -40.94 -6.25
C LYS A 418 10.81 -39.83 -5.91
N PRO A 419 11.46 -39.90 -4.73
CA PRO A 419 12.41 -38.86 -4.30
C PRO A 419 13.54 -38.60 -5.29
N GLU A 420 14.02 -39.61 -5.98
CA GLU A 420 15.10 -39.52 -6.98
C GLU A 420 14.64 -38.70 -8.18
N GLU A 421 13.40 -38.91 -8.67
CA GLU A 421 12.82 -38.15 -9.80
C GLU A 421 12.68 -36.66 -9.43
N VAL A 422 12.19 -36.35 -8.22
CA VAL A 422 12.04 -34.97 -7.74
C VAL A 422 13.40 -34.29 -7.65
N GLN A 423 14.42 -34.96 -7.14
CA GLN A 423 15.77 -34.41 -7.03
C GLN A 423 16.41 -34.15 -8.42
N GLU A 424 16.22 -35.05 -9.37
CA GLU A 424 16.70 -34.88 -10.74
C GLU A 424 16.04 -33.68 -11.43
N ILE A 425 14.72 -33.55 -11.32
CA ILE A 425 13.96 -32.45 -11.90
C ILE A 425 14.35 -31.14 -11.23
N ALA A 426 14.41 -31.09 -9.91
CA ALA A 426 14.81 -29.89 -9.16
C ALA A 426 16.19 -29.40 -9.58
N LYS A 427 17.17 -30.34 -9.70
CA LYS A 427 18.52 -30.02 -10.18
C LYS A 427 18.53 -29.51 -11.61
N ALA A 428 17.74 -30.12 -12.51
CA ALA A 428 17.65 -29.70 -13.90
C ALA A 428 17.03 -28.32 -14.07
N GLN A 429 16.08 -27.94 -13.21
CA GLN A 429 15.39 -26.66 -13.20
C GLN A 429 16.04 -25.59 -12.29
N GLY A 430 17.10 -25.93 -11.57
CA GLY A 430 17.74 -25.02 -10.61
C GLY A 430 16.87 -24.69 -9.39
N ILE A 431 15.95 -25.60 -9.02
CA ILE A 431 15.08 -25.43 -7.85
C ILE A 431 15.83 -25.91 -6.59
N GLU A 432 15.90 -25.04 -5.58
CA GLU A 432 16.44 -25.39 -4.27
C GLU A 432 15.33 -26.00 -3.41
N LEU A 433 15.49 -27.31 -3.10
CA LEU A 433 14.51 -28.03 -2.26
C LEU A 433 14.79 -27.77 -0.78
N PRO A 434 13.79 -27.30 -0.01
CA PRO A 434 13.89 -27.21 1.45
C PRO A 434 14.15 -28.60 2.06
N ALA A 435 14.99 -28.68 3.08
CA ALA A 435 15.35 -29.95 3.73
C ALA A 435 14.16 -30.64 4.44
N ASP A 436 13.15 -29.85 4.79
CA ASP A 436 11.92 -30.30 5.46
C ASP A 436 10.73 -30.50 4.50
N LEU A 437 10.94 -30.36 3.18
CA LEU A 437 9.92 -30.68 2.19
C LEU A 437 9.70 -32.19 2.12
N GLU A 438 8.48 -32.62 2.39
CA GLU A 438 8.13 -34.04 2.44
C GLU A 438 7.88 -34.59 1.03
N ILE A 439 8.59 -35.65 0.68
CA ILE A 439 8.45 -36.35 -0.60
C ILE A 439 8.16 -37.82 -0.26
N ILE A 440 7.01 -38.32 -0.70
CA ILE A 440 6.54 -39.68 -0.43
C ILE A 440 6.46 -40.47 -1.73
N ASP A 441 7.18 -41.63 -1.77
CA ASP A 441 7.03 -42.57 -2.87
C ASP A 441 5.64 -43.24 -2.81
N PRO A 442 4.78 -43.03 -3.83
CA PRO A 442 3.44 -43.63 -3.90
C PRO A 442 3.42 -45.14 -3.72
N ASP A 443 4.45 -45.84 -4.24
CA ASP A 443 4.53 -47.29 -4.21
C ASP A 443 4.73 -47.79 -2.78
N SER A 444 5.38 -47.01 -1.91
CA SER A 444 5.64 -47.38 -0.52
C SER A 444 4.41 -47.32 0.38
N ILE A 445 3.38 -46.51 0.01
CA ILE A 445 2.21 -46.25 0.87
C ILE A 445 0.89 -46.85 0.34
N ARG A 446 0.81 -47.15 -0.95
CA ARG A 446 -0.42 -47.56 -1.66
C ARG A 446 -1.18 -48.68 -0.98
N GLN A 447 -0.43 -49.74 -0.54
CA GLN A 447 -1.03 -50.95 0.01
C GLN A 447 -1.91 -50.71 1.24
N ARG A 448 -1.57 -49.74 2.08
CA ARG A 448 -2.30 -49.46 3.33
C ARG A 448 -3.67 -48.84 3.12
N TYR A 449 -3.97 -48.26 1.93
CA TYR A 449 -5.24 -47.62 1.61
C TYR A 449 -6.23 -48.56 0.93
N ILE A 450 -5.87 -49.78 0.56
CA ILE A 450 -6.77 -50.72 -0.13
C ILE A 450 -7.97 -51.04 0.76
N ALA A 451 -7.74 -51.53 1.99
CA ALA A 451 -8.81 -51.90 2.90
C ALA A 451 -9.70 -50.67 3.31
N PRO A 452 -9.18 -49.51 3.70
CA PRO A 452 -9.99 -48.30 3.96
C PRO A 452 -10.82 -47.86 2.74
N MET A 453 -10.27 -47.93 1.54
CA MET A 453 -11.00 -47.55 0.32
C MET A 453 -12.15 -48.52 0.03
N VAL A 454 -11.94 -49.83 0.22
CA VAL A 454 -13.01 -50.83 0.08
C VAL A 454 -14.12 -50.58 1.08
N GLU A 455 -13.78 -50.29 2.36
CA GLU A 455 -14.80 -49.99 3.38
C GLU A 455 -15.60 -48.70 3.06
N LEU A 456 -14.94 -47.64 2.62
CA LEU A 456 -15.61 -46.39 2.22
C LEU A 456 -16.61 -46.57 1.05
N ARG A 457 -16.35 -47.57 0.19
CA ARG A 457 -17.14 -47.78 -1.04
C ARG A 457 -17.79 -49.20 -1.13
N LYS A 458 -17.93 -49.87 -0.02
CA LYS A 458 -18.51 -51.25 0.02
C LYS A 458 -19.92 -51.28 -0.62
N ASP A 459 -20.74 -50.27 -0.36
CA ASP A 459 -22.11 -50.16 -0.91
C ASP A 459 -22.13 -49.93 -2.44
N LYS A 460 -21.01 -49.62 -3.05
CA LYS A 460 -20.84 -49.46 -4.50
C LYS A 460 -20.12 -50.66 -5.15
N GLY A 461 -19.91 -51.74 -4.40
CA GLY A 461 -19.35 -52.98 -4.90
C GLY A 461 -17.83 -52.92 -5.19
N LEU A 462 -17.09 -52.01 -4.56
CA LEU A 462 -15.64 -51.96 -4.69
C LEU A 462 -14.98 -53.13 -3.95
N ASN A 463 -14.11 -53.89 -4.63
CA ASN A 463 -13.30 -54.94 -4.05
C ASN A 463 -11.82 -54.58 -4.00
N GLU A 464 -11.01 -55.38 -3.30
CA GLU A 464 -9.58 -55.13 -3.10
C GLU A 464 -8.78 -55.01 -4.40
N THR A 465 -9.08 -55.84 -5.42
CA THR A 465 -8.40 -55.80 -6.72
C THR A 465 -8.66 -54.51 -7.48
N LEU A 466 -9.92 -54.04 -7.48
CA LEU A 466 -10.30 -52.78 -8.11
C LEU A 466 -9.76 -51.60 -7.30
N ALA A 467 -9.76 -51.66 -5.98
CA ALA A 467 -9.19 -50.63 -5.12
C ALA A 467 -7.69 -50.48 -5.36
N ALA A 468 -6.94 -51.62 -5.42
CA ALA A 468 -5.52 -51.61 -5.73
C ALA A 468 -5.23 -50.98 -7.08
N ALA A 469 -6.00 -51.31 -8.13
CA ALA A 469 -5.85 -50.72 -9.46
C ALA A 469 -6.16 -49.23 -9.48
N GLN A 470 -7.21 -48.76 -8.77
CA GLN A 470 -7.52 -47.34 -8.69
C GLN A 470 -6.49 -46.53 -7.91
N LEU A 471 -5.86 -47.10 -6.90
CA LEU A 471 -4.80 -46.45 -6.13
C LEU A 471 -3.48 -46.28 -6.89
N GLU A 472 -3.34 -46.85 -8.10
CA GLU A 472 -2.21 -46.56 -9.00
C GLU A 472 -2.25 -45.09 -9.46
N ASP A 473 -3.43 -44.49 -9.54
CA ASP A 473 -3.60 -43.04 -9.80
C ASP A 473 -3.23 -42.28 -8.51
N THR A 474 -2.22 -41.42 -8.63
CA THR A 474 -1.74 -40.58 -7.50
C THR A 474 -2.79 -39.62 -6.96
N VAL A 475 -3.75 -39.17 -7.78
CA VAL A 475 -4.86 -38.32 -7.33
C VAL A 475 -5.82 -39.12 -6.44
N VAL A 476 -6.12 -40.36 -6.80
CA VAL A 476 -6.95 -41.26 -5.97
C VAL A 476 -6.23 -41.58 -4.66
N LEU A 477 -4.91 -41.86 -4.72
CA LEU A 477 -4.08 -42.11 -3.54
C LEU A 477 -4.06 -40.89 -2.60
N ALA A 478 -3.82 -39.69 -3.14
CA ALA A 478 -3.84 -38.44 -2.37
C ALA A 478 -5.22 -38.17 -1.75
N THR A 479 -6.30 -38.50 -2.49
CA THR A 479 -7.66 -38.35 -1.97
C THR A 479 -7.92 -39.33 -0.81
N MET A 480 -7.33 -40.51 -0.82
CA MET A 480 -7.40 -41.45 0.31
C MET A 480 -6.59 -40.94 1.52
N MET A 481 -5.39 -40.36 1.30
CA MET A 481 -4.64 -39.70 2.40
C MET A 481 -5.48 -38.60 3.05
N LEU A 482 -6.20 -37.81 2.25
CA LEU A 482 -7.12 -36.78 2.74
C LEU A 482 -8.33 -37.40 3.47
N ALA A 483 -8.90 -38.49 2.96
CA ALA A 483 -10.04 -39.17 3.59
C ALA A 483 -9.69 -39.72 4.99
N GLU A 484 -8.47 -40.24 5.15
CA GLU A 484 -7.92 -40.80 6.40
C GLU A 484 -7.29 -39.77 7.35
N ASP A 485 -7.49 -38.45 7.12
CA ASP A 485 -6.96 -37.33 7.95
C ASP A 485 -5.43 -37.25 8.04
N GLU A 486 -4.69 -37.86 7.09
CA GLU A 486 -3.24 -37.75 7.07
C GLU A 486 -2.74 -36.44 6.51
N VAL A 487 -3.54 -35.81 5.69
CA VAL A 487 -3.31 -34.46 5.16
C VAL A 487 -4.59 -33.61 5.31
N ASP A 488 -4.44 -32.30 5.31
CA ASP A 488 -5.54 -31.37 5.53
C ASP A 488 -6.22 -30.93 4.23
N GLY A 489 -5.54 -31.05 3.09
CA GLY A 489 -6.07 -30.65 1.79
C GLY A 489 -5.28 -31.23 0.63
N LEU A 490 -5.86 -31.14 -0.58
CA LEU A 490 -5.32 -31.65 -1.82
C LEU A 490 -5.39 -30.61 -2.92
N VAL A 491 -4.30 -30.45 -3.68
CA VAL A 491 -4.24 -29.61 -4.90
C VAL A 491 -3.71 -30.44 -6.06
N SER A 492 -4.45 -30.51 -7.15
CA SER A 492 -4.11 -31.25 -8.37
C SER A 492 -4.57 -30.50 -9.63
N GLY A 493 -4.19 -30.94 -10.82
CA GLY A 493 -4.69 -30.42 -12.10
C GLY A 493 -3.63 -29.76 -12.97
N ALA A 494 -2.35 -29.72 -12.53
CA ALA A 494 -1.27 -29.20 -13.37
C ALA A 494 -1.05 -30.10 -14.62
N VAL A 495 -1.33 -31.40 -14.50
CA VAL A 495 -1.25 -32.39 -15.57
C VAL A 495 -2.60 -33.08 -15.80
N HIS A 496 -3.30 -33.43 -14.72
CA HIS A 496 -4.60 -34.11 -14.78
C HIS A 496 -5.72 -33.20 -15.28
N THR A 497 -6.84 -33.84 -15.71
CA THR A 497 -8.04 -33.09 -16.07
C THR A 497 -8.86 -32.77 -14.81
N THR A 498 -9.66 -31.70 -14.86
CA THR A 498 -10.63 -31.35 -13.79
C THR A 498 -11.50 -32.54 -13.37
N ALA A 499 -11.95 -33.37 -14.31
CA ALA A 499 -12.73 -34.57 -14.02
C ALA A 499 -11.92 -35.61 -13.23
N SER A 500 -10.61 -35.72 -13.47
CA SER A 500 -9.72 -36.64 -12.74
C SER A 500 -9.50 -36.20 -11.31
N THR A 501 -9.51 -34.90 -11.02
CA THR A 501 -9.41 -34.35 -9.67
C THR A 501 -10.75 -34.41 -8.90
N ILE A 502 -11.86 -34.03 -9.55
CA ILE A 502 -13.16 -33.91 -8.87
C ILE A 502 -13.79 -35.27 -8.61
N ARG A 503 -13.69 -36.23 -9.54
CA ARG A 503 -14.35 -37.53 -9.40
C ARG A 503 -13.92 -38.32 -8.15
N PRO A 504 -12.64 -38.47 -7.82
CA PRO A 504 -12.23 -39.10 -6.56
C PRO A 504 -12.74 -38.34 -5.33
N ALA A 505 -12.71 -37.00 -5.35
CA ALA A 505 -13.21 -36.18 -4.25
C ALA A 505 -14.72 -36.42 -3.99
N LEU A 506 -15.54 -36.43 -5.02
CA LEU A 506 -16.98 -36.75 -4.90
C LEU A 506 -17.25 -38.17 -4.38
N GLN A 507 -16.38 -39.09 -4.73
CA GLN A 507 -16.53 -40.52 -4.38
C GLN A 507 -16.06 -40.85 -2.95
N LEU A 508 -14.98 -40.23 -2.51
CA LEU A 508 -14.28 -40.59 -1.26
C LEU A 508 -14.47 -39.53 -0.16
N ILE A 509 -14.48 -38.25 -0.51
CA ILE A 509 -14.66 -37.15 0.45
C ILE A 509 -16.13 -36.80 0.63
N LYS A 510 -16.91 -36.75 -0.48
CA LYS A 510 -18.35 -36.39 -0.53
C LYS A 510 -18.61 -34.93 -0.16
N THR A 511 -19.88 -34.53 -0.20
CA THR A 511 -20.33 -33.18 0.20
C THR A 511 -20.26 -32.99 1.72
N ALA A 512 -20.08 -31.75 2.16
CA ALA A 512 -20.18 -31.37 3.56
C ALA A 512 -21.65 -31.49 4.05
N PRO A 513 -21.87 -31.72 5.35
CA PRO A 513 -23.23 -31.74 5.90
C PRO A 513 -23.96 -30.42 5.60
N GLY A 514 -25.19 -30.55 5.10
CA GLY A 514 -26.02 -29.41 4.71
C GLY A 514 -25.90 -28.97 3.26
N TYR A 515 -24.92 -29.52 2.51
CA TYR A 515 -24.76 -29.25 1.08
C TYR A 515 -25.12 -30.46 0.21
N ASN A 516 -25.82 -30.20 -0.90
CA ASN A 516 -26.25 -31.23 -1.84
C ASN A 516 -25.39 -31.25 -3.12
N LEU A 517 -24.61 -30.20 -3.36
CA LEU A 517 -23.77 -30.08 -4.56
C LEU A 517 -22.38 -29.54 -4.22
N VAL A 518 -21.47 -29.76 -5.15
CA VAL A 518 -20.15 -29.13 -5.18
C VAL A 518 -20.18 -28.04 -6.26
N SER A 519 -19.67 -26.87 -5.96
CA SER A 519 -19.54 -25.77 -6.91
C SER A 519 -18.14 -25.19 -6.90
N SER A 520 -17.91 -24.10 -7.62
CA SER A 520 -16.59 -23.48 -7.68
C SER A 520 -16.67 -21.95 -7.62
N VAL A 521 -15.58 -21.34 -7.13
CA VAL A 521 -15.40 -19.89 -7.24
C VAL A 521 -14.02 -19.57 -7.82
N PHE A 522 -13.98 -18.42 -8.50
CA PHE A 522 -12.74 -17.73 -8.86
C PHE A 522 -12.65 -16.39 -8.12
N PHE A 523 -11.48 -16.08 -7.61
CA PHE A 523 -11.15 -14.76 -7.11
C PHE A 523 -10.56 -13.95 -8.26
N MET A 524 -11.28 -12.91 -8.69
CA MET A 524 -10.90 -12.03 -9.79
C MET A 524 -10.19 -10.81 -9.23
N LEU A 525 -8.89 -10.70 -9.45
CA LEU A 525 -8.03 -9.62 -8.94
C LEU A 525 -8.08 -8.43 -9.90
N LEU A 526 -9.15 -7.63 -9.83
CA LEU A 526 -9.30 -6.41 -10.61
C LEU A 526 -8.37 -5.31 -10.10
N PRO A 527 -8.06 -4.27 -10.88
CA PRO A 527 -7.08 -3.26 -10.50
C PRO A 527 -7.32 -2.60 -9.13
N ASP A 528 -8.58 -2.47 -8.72
CA ASP A 528 -8.95 -1.73 -7.51
C ASP A 528 -9.62 -2.60 -6.43
N GLN A 529 -9.98 -3.86 -6.74
CA GLN A 529 -10.70 -4.74 -5.81
C GLN A 529 -10.62 -6.22 -6.22
N VAL A 530 -10.93 -7.10 -5.29
CA VAL A 530 -11.07 -8.53 -5.55
C VAL A 530 -12.55 -8.90 -5.55
N LEU A 531 -13.00 -9.58 -6.61
CA LEU A 531 -14.37 -10.08 -6.76
C LEU A 531 -14.38 -11.61 -6.73
N VAL A 532 -15.51 -12.18 -6.33
CA VAL A 532 -15.76 -13.63 -6.31
C VAL A 532 -16.78 -13.98 -7.41
N TYR A 533 -16.40 -14.88 -8.31
CA TYR A 533 -17.25 -15.36 -9.41
C TYR A 533 -17.60 -16.84 -9.20
N GLY A 534 -18.87 -17.19 -9.10
CA GLY A 534 -19.37 -18.56 -8.92
C GLY A 534 -20.65 -18.83 -9.74
N ASP A 535 -20.97 -20.03 -10.17
CA ASP A 535 -20.09 -21.15 -10.46
C ASP A 535 -19.50 -20.99 -11.87
N CYS A 536 -18.23 -21.29 -12.02
CA CYS A 536 -17.54 -21.11 -13.31
C CYS A 536 -16.85 -22.38 -13.83
N ALA A 537 -16.92 -23.52 -13.11
CA ALA A 537 -16.17 -24.72 -13.48
C ALA A 537 -16.89 -26.06 -13.31
N VAL A 538 -18.00 -26.14 -12.55
CA VAL A 538 -18.57 -27.43 -12.10
C VAL A 538 -19.96 -27.70 -12.64
N ASN A 539 -20.97 -26.84 -12.40
CA ASN A 539 -22.37 -27.15 -12.67
C ASN A 539 -22.84 -26.56 -13.99
N PRO A 540 -23.16 -27.40 -15.01
CA PRO A 540 -23.52 -26.93 -16.35
C PRO A 540 -24.80 -26.07 -16.39
N ASP A 541 -25.85 -26.51 -15.73
CA ASP A 541 -27.17 -25.85 -15.67
C ASP A 541 -27.85 -26.11 -14.34
N PRO A 542 -27.50 -25.32 -13.28
CA PRO A 542 -28.13 -25.48 -11.97
C PRO A 542 -29.59 -25.01 -11.99
N ASN A 543 -30.49 -25.76 -11.31
CA ASN A 543 -31.83 -25.29 -11.05
C ASN A 543 -31.87 -24.17 -9.99
N ALA A 544 -33.04 -23.62 -9.66
CA ALA A 544 -33.16 -22.49 -8.74
C ALA A 544 -32.64 -22.82 -7.32
N GLU A 545 -32.92 -24.02 -6.79
CA GLU A 545 -32.48 -24.49 -5.49
C GLU A 545 -30.95 -24.64 -5.46
N GLN A 546 -30.38 -25.24 -6.50
CA GLN A 546 -28.94 -25.41 -6.66
C GLN A 546 -28.22 -24.06 -6.81
N LEU A 547 -28.82 -23.12 -7.57
CA LEU A 547 -28.27 -21.79 -7.76
C LEU A 547 -28.26 -20.97 -6.45
N ALA A 548 -29.30 -21.13 -5.63
CA ALA A 548 -29.36 -20.55 -4.29
C ALA A 548 -28.25 -21.13 -3.39
N GLU A 549 -28.05 -22.46 -3.43
CA GLU A 549 -26.99 -23.12 -2.67
C GLU A 549 -25.57 -22.63 -3.13
N ILE A 550 -25.34 -22.48 -4.42
CA ILE A 550 -24.10 -21.90 -4.98
C ILE A 550 -23.86 -20.48 -4.44
N ALA A 551 -24.92 -19.66 -4.35
CA ALA A 551 -24.83 -18.32 -3.81
C ALA A 551 -24.40 -18.31 -2.34
N LEU A 552 -24.97 -19.20 -1.53
CA LEU A 552 -24.61 -19.34 -0.11
C LEU A 552 -23.19 -19.84 0.07
N GLN A 553 -22.77 -20.89 -0.62
CA GLN A 553 -21.39 -21.39 -0.62
C GLN A 553 -20.40 -20.31 -1.02
N SER A 554 -20.71 -19.53 -2.06
CA SER A 554 -19.83 -18.45 -2.56
C SER A 554 -19.75 -17.28 -1.58
N SER A 555 -20.83 -16.97 -0.85
CA SER A 555 -20.80 -15.95 0.20
C SER A 555 -19.94 -16.37 1.40
N GLU A 556 -20.01 -17.64 1.81
CA GLU A 556 -19.16 -18.20 2.87
C GLU A 556 -17.69 -18.21 2.45
N SER A 557 -17.41 -18.60 1.22
CA SER A 557 -16.08 -18.52 0.64
C SER A 557 -15.55 -17.09 0.66
N ALA A 558 -16.33 -16.10 0.17
CA ALA A 558 -15.94 -14.70 0.19
C ALA A 558 -15.57 -14.24 1.62
N GLN A 559 -16.41 -14.56 2.60
CA GLN A 559 -16.21 -14.19 4.00
C GLN A 559 -14.94 -14.86 4.60
N ALA A 560 -14.73 -16.15 4.32
CA ALA A 560 -13.53 -16.87 4.76
C ALA A 560 -12.24 -16.22 4.27
N PHE A 561 -12.28 -15.58 3.10
CA PHE A 561 -11.14 -14.88 2.51
C PHE A 561 -11.12 -13.35 2.77
N GLY A 562 -12.00 -12.86 3.66
CA GLY A 562 -12.00 -11.46 4.11
C GLY A 562 -12.68 -10.49 3.16
N ILE A 563 -13.50 -10.99 2.25
CA ILE A 563 -14.33 -10.20 1.34
C ILE A 563 -15.75 -10.13 1.95
N ASP A 564 -16.24 -8.92 2.19
CA ASP A 564 -17.62 -8.70 2.64
C ASP A 564 -18.59 -9.13 1.53
N PRO A 565 -19.44 -10.17 1.76
CA PRO A 565 -20.24 -10.75 0.69
C PRO A 565 -21.48 -9.90 0.37
N ARG A 566 -21.46 -9.24 -0.77
CA ARG A 566 -22.62 -8.62 -1.43
C ARG A 566 -22.91 -9.38 -2.71
N VAL A 567 -23.90 -10.27 -2.65
CA VAL A 567 -24.14 -11.30 -3.66
C VAL A 567 -25.11 -10.80 -4.73
N ALA A 568 -24.65 -10.68 -5.96
CA ALA A 568 -25.46 -10.39 -7.13
C ALA A 568 -25.79 -11.67 -7.90
N MET A 569 -27.08 -11.98 -8.01
CA MET A 569 -27.58 -13.08 -8.84
C MET A 569 -27.73 -12.58 -10.28
N ILE A 570 -26.82 -12.99 -11.14
CA ILE A 570 -26.64 -12.42 -12.48
C ILE A 570 -27.67 -12.95 -13.48
N SER A 571 -28.18 -12.03 -14.28
CA SER A 571 -29.14 -12.27 -15.36
C SER A 571 -28.97 -11.23 -16.47
N TYR A 572 -29.57 -11.45 -17.63
CA TYR A 572 -29.74 -10.41 -18.63
C TYR A 572 -30.83 -9.38 -18.25
N SER A 573 -31.55 -9.58 -17.16
CA SER A 573 -32.59 -8.70 -16.62
C SER A 573 -32.18 -8.09 -15.29
N THR A 574 -32.60 -6.82 -15.04
CA THR A 574 -32.56 -6.20 -13.71
C THR A 574 -33.97 -6.02 -13.22
N GLY A 575 -34.33 -6.65 -12.08
CA GLY A 575 -35.68 -6.65 -11.55
C GLY A 575 -36.70 -7.22 -12.58
N ASP A 576 -37.67 -6.39 -12.94
CA ASP A 576 -38.77 -6.77 -13.86
C ASP A 576 -38.53 -6.29 -15.30
N SER A 577 -37.32 -5.89 -15.65
CA SER A 577 -37.03 -5.37 -17.02
C SER A 577 -37.08 -6.43 -18.12
N GLY A 578 -37.00 -7.72 -17.77
CA GLY A 578 -37.06 -8.85 -18.68
C GLY A 578 -37.91 -9.99 -18.10
N THR A 579 -38.38 -10.88 -18.99
CA THR A 579 -39.16 -12.07 -18.66
C THR A 579 -38.57 -13.30 -19.35
N GLY A 580 -38.82 -14.48 -18.82
CA GLY A 580 -38.38 -15.75 -19.38
C GLY A 580 -37.97 -16.75 -18.31
N ALA A 581 -37.88 -18.03 -18.71
CA ALA A 581 -37.57 -19.12 -17.78
C ALA A 581 -36.26 -18.89 -17.02
N GLU A 582 -35.24 -18.37 -17.67
CA GLU A 582 -33.93 -18.07 -17.07
C GLU A 582 -34.01 -16.92 -16.04
N VAL A 583 -34.83 -15.89 -16.31
CA VAL A 583 -35.06 -14.80 -15.34
C VAL A 583 -35.80 -15.31 -14.12
N GLU A 584 -36.82 -16.16 -14.31
CA GLU A 584 -37.61 -16.77 -13.23
C GLU A 584 -36.74 -17.73 -12.38
N LYS A 585 -35.84 -18.49 -13.00
CA LYS A 585 -34.88 -19.32 -12.29
C LYS A 585 -34.03 -18.46 -11.32
N VAL A 586 -33.44 -17.36 -11.80
CA VAL A 586 -32.63 -16.46 -11.00
C VAL A 586 -33.45 -15.75 -9.92
N ARG A 587 -34.67 -15.28 -10.25
CA ARG A 587 -35.58 -14.66 -9.29
C ARG A 587 -35.95 -15.62 -8.15
N THR A 588 -36.28 -16.86 -8.49
CA THR A 588 -36.63 -17.93 -7.53
C THR A 588 -35.39 -18.24 -6.65
N ALA A 589 -34.21 -18.40 -7.25
CA ALA A 589 -32.97 -18.65 -6.51
C ALA A 589 -32.64 -17.51 -5.54
N THR A 590 -32.83 -16.25 -5.96
CA THR A 590 -32.63 -15.08 -5.10
C THR A 590 -33.55 -15.09 -3.88
N ARG A 591 -34.84 -15.40 -4.11
CA ARG A 591 -35.82 -15.50 -3.02
C ARG A 591 -35.45 -16.63 -2.04
N LEU A 592 -35.12 -17.82 -2.54
CA LEU A 592 -34.71 -18.96 -1.71
C LEU A 592 -33.44 -18.66 -0.90
N ALA A 593 -32.42 -18.05 -1.50
CA ALA A 593 -31.21 -17.68 -0.80
C ALA A 593 -31.48 -16.67 0.34
N ARG A 594 -32.35 -15.67 0.12
CA ARG A 594 -32.80 -14.73 1.17
C ARG A 594 -33.58 -15.38 2.29
N GLU A 595 -34.42 -16.37 1.98
CA GLU A 595 -35.18 -17.12 2.98
C GLU A 595 -34.26 -17.98 3.85
N LEU A 596 -33.22 -18.59 3.26
CA LEU A 596 -32.26 -19.43 3.96
C LEU A 596 -31.27 -18.63 4.82
N ARG A 597 -30.85 -17.46 4.35
CA ARG A 597 -29.85 -16.60 5.02
C ARG A 597 -30.26 -15.10 4.96
N PRO A 598 -31.25 -14.70 5.78
CA PRO A 598 -31.82 -13.33 5.75
C PRO A 598 -30.83 -12.22 6.10
N GLU A 599 -29.74 -12.56 6.81
CA GLU A 599 -28.68 -11.62 7.20
C GLU A 599 -27.73 -11.26 6.05
N LEU A 600 -27.66 -12.07 4.99
CA LEU A 600 -26.78 -11.83 3.87
C LEU A 600 -27.36 -10.80 2.89
N SER A 601 -26.50 -9.93 2.39
CA SER A 601 -26.84 -8.98 1.32
C SER A 601 -26.86 -9.71 -0.02
N ILE A 602 -28.03 -10.21 -0.44
CA ILE A 602 -28.25 -10.92 -1.71
C ILE A 602 -29.31 -10.21 -2.53
N ASP A 603 -29.07 -9.94 -3.82
CA ASP A 603 -30.02 -9.32 -4.72
C ASP A 603 -29.96 -9.90 -6.15
N GLY A 604 -31.09 -9.87 -6.84
CA GLY A 604 -31.23 -10.34 -8.22
C GLY A 604 -32.69 -10.57 -8.61
N PRO A 605 -32.95 -10.74 -9.91
CA PRO A 605 -31.97 -10.73 -11.00
C PRO A 605 -31.32 -9.36 -11.23
N LEU A 606 -30.02 -9.33 -11.50
CA LEU A 606 -29.26 -8.12 -11.81
C LEU A 606 -28.43 -8.33 -13.07
N GLN A 607 -28.42 -7.32 -13.95
CA GLN A 607 -27.47 -7.28 -15.06
C GLN A 607 -26.06 -7.02 -14.52
N TYR A 608 -25.04 -7.50 -15.22
CA TYR A 608 -23.65 -7.38 -14.78
C TYR A 608 -23.21 -5.92 -14.56
N ASP A 609 -23.58 -5.00 -15.45
CA ASP A 609 -23.32 -3.58 -15.34
C ASP A 609 -24.03 -2.94 -14.13
N ALA A 610 -25.27 -3.34 -13.87
CA ALA A 610 -26.04 -2.88 -12.72
C ALA A 610 -25.48 -3.43 -11.40
N ALA A 611 -24.89 -4.62 -11.40
CA ALA A 611 -24.24 -5.21 -10.21
C ALA A 611 -22.89 -4.58 -9.90
N SER A 612 -22.09 -4.21 -10.95
CA SER A 612 -20.69 -3.81 -10.81
C SER A 612 -20.43 -2.31 -10.81
N ILE A 613 -21.32 -1.48 -11.43
CA ILE A 613 -21.12 -0.05 -11.60
C ILE A 613 -22.14 0.74 -10.77
N GLU A 614 -21.65 1.51 -9.80
CA GLU A 614 -22.50 2.21 -8.83
C GLU A 614 -23.52 3.15 -9.48
N SER A 615 -23.13 3.92 -10.49
CA SER A 615 -24.05 4.83 -11.20
C SER A 615 -25.17 4.08 -11.92
N VAL A 616 -24.87 2.92 -12.50
CA VAL A 616 -25.85 2.06 -13.19
C VAL A 616 -26.74 1.37 -12.17
N GLY A 617 -26.18 0.86 -11.08
CA GLY A 617 -26.92 0.26 -9.99
C GLY A 617 -27.94 1.21 -9.35
N ARG A 618 -27.51 2.44 -9.05
CA ARG A 618 -28.41 3.48 -8.52
C ARG A 618 -29.55 3.84 -9.48
N GLN A 619 -29.30 3.79 -10.79
CA GLN A 619 -30.32 4.09 -11.80
C GLN A 619 -31.31 2.94 -11.98
N LYS A 620 -30.81 1.69 -12.07
CA LYS A 620 -31.64 0.52 -12.42
C LYS A 620 -32.28 -0.17 -11.22
N ALA A 621 -31.65 -0.08 -10.03
CA ALA A 621 -32.11 -0.72 -8.79
C ALA A 621 -31.75 0.15 -7.56
N PRO A 622 -32.39 1.35 -7.42
CA PRO A 622 -32.02 2.34 -6.39
C PRO A 622 -32.20 1.83 -4.95
N GLU A 623 -33.13 0.91 -4.71
CA GLU A 623 -33.41 0.32 -3.39
C GLU A 623 -32.46 -0.85 -3.02
N SER A 624 -31.65 -1.32 -3.97
CA SER A 624 -30.76 -2.46 -3.78
C SER A 624 -29.55 -2.07 -2.95
N LYS A 625 -29.22 -2.87 -1.94
CA LYS A 625 -27.97 -2.76 -1.16
C LYS A 625 -26.78 -3.40 -1.87
N VAL A 626 -27.01 -4.14 -2.95
CA VAL A 626 -26.00 -4.91 -3.70
C VAL A 626 -25.67 -4.25 -5.04
N ALA A 627 -26.67 -3.71 -5.75
CA ALA A 627 -26.47 -3.13 -7.07
C ALA A 627 -25.41 -2.02 -7.05
N GLY A 628 -24.46 -2.10 -7.98
CA GLY A 628 -23.31 -1.21 -8.10
C GLY A 628 -22.19 -1.41 -7.09
N ARG A 629 -22.34 -2.38 -6.15
CA ARG A 629 -21.40 -2.66 -5.07
C ARG A 629 -21.17 -4.16 -4.84
N ALA A 630 -21.60 -5.00 -5.77
CA ALA A 630 -21.46 -6.44 -5.65
C ALA A 630 -20.00 -6.86 -5.52
N THR A 631 -19.76 -7.81 -4.62
CA THR A 631 -18.44 -8.43 -4.43
C THR A 631 -18.45 -9.90 -4.81
N VAL A 632 -19.65 -10.52 -4.86
CA VAL A 632 -19.88 -11.90 -5.27
C VAL A 632 -20.88 -11.91 -6.42
N PHE A 633 -20.51 -12.54 -7.53
CA PHE A 633 -21.31 -12.62 -8.76
C PHE A 633 -21.64 -14.08 -9.03
N ILE A 634 -22.93 -14.41 -9.01
CA ILE A 634 -23.44 -15.78 -9.24
C ILE A 634 -24.05 -15.85 -10.64
N PHE A 635 -23.48 -16.69 -11.48
CA PHE A 635 -23.89 -16.85 -12.87
C PHE A 635 -24.97 -17.94 -13.01
N PRO A 636 -25.97 -17.76 -13.91
CA PRO A 636 -27.13 -18.64 -14.01
C PRO A 636 -26.79 -20.03 -14.56
N ASP A 637 -25.68 -20.16 -15.26
CA ASP A 637 -25.21 -21.40 -15.87
C ASP A 637 -23.69 -21.34 -16.15
N LEU A 638 -23.10 -22.50 -16.42
CA LEU A 638 -21.66 -22.65 -16.64
C LEU A 638 -21.16 -21.93 -17.88
N ASN A 639 -21.94 -21.84 -18.95
CA ASN A 639 -21.53 -21.11 -20.16
C ASN A 639 -21.33 -19.65 -19.84
N THR A 640 -22.29 -19.06 -19.11
CA THR A 640 -22.22 -17.67 -18.67
C THR A 640 -21.02 -17.45 -17.73
N GLY A 641 -20.89 -18.28 -16.70
CA GLY A 641 -19.81 -18.14 -15.71
C GLY A 641 -18.43 -18.33 -16.30
N ASN A 642 -18.22 -19.44 -17.03
CA ASN A 642 -16.91 -19.76 -17.62
C ASN A 642 -16.48 -18.74 -18.69
N THR A 643 -17.42 -18.32 -19.55
CA THR A 643 -17.13 -17.30 -20.59
C THR A 643 -16.82 -15.95 -19.94
N THR A 644 -17.60 -15.53 -18.93
CA THR A 644 -17.44 -14.22 -18.30
C THR A 644 -16.11 -14.11 -17.57
N TYR A 645 -15.73 -15.09 -16.72
CA TYR A 645 -14.46 -14.96 -16.00
C TYR A 645 -13.26 -14.93 -16.97
N LYS A 646 -13.30 -15.75 -18.04
CA LYS A 646 -12.23 -15.75 -19.06
C LYS A 646 -12.20 -14.44 -19.85
N ALA A 647 -13.36 -13.90 -20.23
CA ALA A 647 -13.45 -12.64 -20.93
C ALA A 647 -12.87 -11.49 -20.06
N VAL A 648 -13.27 -11.42 -18.79
CA VAL A 648 -12.75 -10.41 -17.84
C VAL A 648 -11.25 -10.60 -17.65
N GLN A 649 -10.78 -11.83 -17.38
CA GLN A 649 -9.36 -12.14 -17.20
C GLN A 649 -8.53 -11.67 -18.37
N ARG A 650 -8.96 -11.98 -19.62
CA ARG A 650 -8.17 -11.70 -20.81
C ARG A 650 -8.31 -10.25 -21.30
N SER A 651 -9.52 -9.68 -21.24
CA SER A 651 -9.77 -8.32 -21.74
C SER A 651 -9.27 -7.24 -20.79
N ALA A 652 -9.36 -7.46 -19.48
CA ALA A 652 -8.86 -6.53 -18.48
C ALA A 652 -7.43 -6.86 -18.01
N ASN A 653 -6.81 -7.92 -18.57
CA ASN A 653 -5.46 -8.38 -18.19
C ASN A 653 -5.29 -8.53 -16.67
N VAL A 654 -6.27 -9.17 -16.03
CA VAL A 654 -6.30 -9.38 -14.60
C VAL A 654 -5.99 -10.84 -14.24
N ILE A 655 -5.48 -11.04 -13.03
CA ILE A 655 -5.23 -12.37 -12.49
C ILE A 655 -6.56 -12.95 -11.99
N SER A 656 -6.81 -14.24 -12.29
CA SER A 656 -7.89 -15.00 -11.67
C SER A 656 -7.28 -16.17 -10.89
N VAL A 657 -7.61 -16.26 -9.60
CA VAL A 657 -7.14 -17.35 -8.72
C VAL A 657 -8.28 -18.34 -8.53
N GLY A 658 -8.02 -19.60 -8.86
CA GLY A 658 -9.00 -20.67 -8.83
C GLY A 658 -8.89 -21.63 -10.02
N PRO A 659 -9.86 -22.58 -10.21
CA PRO A 659 -11.10 -22.68 -9.40
C PRO A 659 -10.86 -23.25 -8.01
N MET A 660 -11.44 -22.61 -7.00
CA MET A 660 -11.56 -23.17 -5.66
C MET A 660 -12.87 -23.93 -5.55
N LEU A 661 -12.82 -25.20 -5.23
CA LEU A 661 -14.02 -26.03 -5.03
C LEU A 661 -14.63 -25.77 -3.66
N GLN A 662 -15.94 -25.73 -3.60
CA GLN A 662 -16.73 -25.51 -2.39
C GLN A 662 -17.83 -26.56 -2.23
N GLY A 663 -18.31 -26.74 -1.00
CA GLY A 663 -19.32 -27.75 -0.70
C GLY A 663 -18.77 -29.17 -0.44
N LEU A 664 -17.47 -29.41 -0.55
CA LEU A 664 -16.82 -30.68 -0.15
C LEU A 664 -16.57 -30.72 1.37
N ARG A 665 -16.64 -31.92 1.96
CA ARG A 665 -16.38 -32.12 3.39
C ARG A 665 -14.94 -31.85 3.78
N LYS A 666 -13.97 -32.02 2.86
CA LYS A 666 -12.56 -31.66 3.02
C LYS A 666 -12.06 -30.98 1.75
N PRO A 667 -11.10 -30.07 1.83
CA PRO A 667 -10.70 -29.23 0.69
C PRO A 667 -9.91 -30.03 -0.36
N VAL A 668 -10.46 -30.02 -1.55
CA VAL A 668 -9.80 -30.51 -2.77
C VAL A 668 -9.92 -29.39 -3.80
N ASN A 669 -8.81 -28.91 -4.36
CA ASN A 669 -8.83 -27.87 -5.36
C ASN A 669 -8.13 -28.30 -6.65
N ASP A 670 -8.68 -27.80 -7.76
CA ASP A 670 -8.22 -28.11 -9.12
C ASP A 670 -7.39 -26.96 -9.67
N LEU A 671 -6.45 -27.27 -10.53
CA LEU A 671 -5.62 -26.33 -11.27
C LEU A 671 -5.98 -26.35 -12.76
N SER A 672 -5.70 -25.23 -13.43
CA SER A 672 -5.63 -25.25 -14.88
C SER A 672 -4.32 -25.93 -15.34
N ARG A 673 -4.35 -26.75 -16.40
CA ARG A 673 -3.13 -27.32 -17.02
C ARG A 673 -2.14 -26.27 -17.47
N GLY A 674 -2.59 -25.05 -17.71
CA GLY A 674 -1.76 -23.88 -18.03
C GLY A 674 -1.41 -23.01 -16.82
N ALA A 675 -1.61 -23.49 -15.59
CA ALA A 675 -1.28 -22.76 -14.37
C ALA A 675 0.22 -22.44 -14.30
N LEU A 676 0.54 -21.23 -13.89
CA LEU A 676 1.90 -20.80 -13.56
C LEU A 676 2.26 -21.23 -12.12
N VAL A 677 3.52 -21.12 -11.75
CA VAL A 677 3.98 -21.45 -10.39
C VAL A 677 3.22 -20.66 -9.34
N ASP A 678 3.00 -19.37 -9.56
CA ASP A 678 2.26 -18.50 -8.63
C ASP A 678 0.79 -18.92 -8.48
N ASP A 679 0.13 -19.37 -9.55
CA ASP A 679 -1.24 -19.90 -9.48
C ASP A 679 -1.30 -21.13 -8.57
N ILE A 680 -0.29 -21.99 -8.63
CA ILE A 680 -0.19 -23.20 -7.77
C ILE A 680 0.05 -22.78 -6.32
N VAL A 681 0.97 -21.85 -6.06
CA VAL A 681 1.24 -21.29 -4.72
C VAL A 681 -0.03 -20.70 -4.10
N PHE A 682 -0.78 -19.91 -4.86
CA PHE A 682 -2.04 -19.32 -4.38
C PHE A 682 -3.11 -20.39 -4.15
N THR A 683 -3.21 -21.41 -5.01
CA THR A 683 -4.18 -22.50 -4.80
C THR A 683 -3.84 -23.32 -3.56
N ILE A 684 -2.55 -23.57 -3.28
CA ILE A 684 -2.09 -24.22 -2.03
C ILE A 684 -2.51 -23.36 -0.82
N ALA A 685 -2.30 -22.03 -0.88
CA ALA A 685 -2.69 -21.13 0.19
C ALA A 685 -4.21 -21.10 0.41
N LEU A 686 -5.02 -21.06 -0.67
CA LEU A 686 -6.48 -21.16 -0.60
C LEU A 686 -6.91 -22.46 0.08
N THR A 687 -6.30 -23.59 -0.31
CA THR A 687 -6.59 -24.91 0.25
C THR A 687 -6.28 -24.99 1.74
N ALA A 688 -5.16 -24.39 2.16
CA ALA A 688 -4.78 -24.33 3.57
C ALA A 688 -5.78 -23.50 4.41
N ILE A 689 -6.27 -22.38 3.88
CA ILE A 689 -7.28 -21.54 4.54
C ILE A 689 -8.62 -22.27 4.63
N GLN A 690 -9.07 -22.92 3.54
CA GLN A 690 -10.28 -23.75 3.57
C GLN A 690 -10.20 -24.85 4.64
N ALA A 691 -9.07 -25.55 4.73
CA ALA A 691 -8.83 -26.58 5.74
C ALA A 691 -8.84 -26.07 7.19
N ALA A 692 -8.61 -24.79 7.40
CA ALA A 692 -8.71 -24.16 8.72
C ALA A 692 -10.12 -23.70 9.06
N SER A 693 -10.99 -23.53 8.05
CA SER A 693 -12.35 -23.04 8.22
C SER A 693 -13.37 -24.18 8.37
N GLN A 694 -12.98 -25.41 8.10
CA GLN A 694 -13.76 -26.66 8.26
C GLN A 694 -13.41 -27.34 9.58
#